data_386f6d9292a3de2de0d7400590a7e622
#
_entry.id   386f6d9292a3de2de0d7400590a7e622
#
_cell.length_a   1.000
_cell.length_b   1.000
_cell.length_c   1.000
_cell.angle_alpha   90.00
_cell.angle_beta   90.00
_cell.angle_gamma   90.00
#
_symmetry.space_group_name_H-M   'P 1'
#
loop_
_entity.id
_entity.type
_entity.pdbx_description
1 polymer ?
#
loop_
_entity_poly.entity_id
_entity_poly.type
_entity_poly.pdbx_seq_one_letter_code
_entity_poly.pdbx_strand_id
1 'polypeptide(L)'
;MSDAYPEYIEEFSIEIADFDPIDPTVYIPLPETLPKRNNGIINIQNNDDWCFRWSVLGALHPVKVHPERNPHWLYGGFVEKLNMDGIPIPVPVSTPVYKKFKENNPEISLCVYEWHNQNKCLEFRYVLERRKEKYKQVNLLIITEEERSHYCIIKDLHKLVYNHSKHKGRKYLCRYCLHVYSAEKGLKEHIPKCKGLNNASQQPQMPVKNRSVKAFYNHKCMQPNPYRIFWDLEMLTEKLTSEKKTKLTHTERIQKHRPCGYCYVVVRMDSSLNYEVMSHDLYRGPDALERFVTKIEEELANIQEDLSAPAEMIMAPGDLEAYKEATECWICKKSFIKPSQEALQKFEEAKHRLLEIKEWELCMEKEHPEKKKIQKEYREALNALNHKVKDHDHISGKFRGPAHDACNKKLRIGSFETKVPLICHNFRGYDSHPLMKVVSKFTADKLNCIPENIGKYKAMDVGQLRFLDSFQHMAMGLDKLVACLGENPEKFPLTVKHFTAKGYSIEKIKLLFRKGVFPYDWTNAWEKFDRTSLPPRKDFYLLLSQQNISKEDYEHAQKVWQTFEMKSFGEYHDLYLETDVLLLADVFMNYTIMCLQDDGLDPSHYVSAPGMFNDSLYKSSGAELKLMMDMDEYLMVEKGIRGSMTMASHRYAKANNPKCPDYDSSKPTTWILYEDMNALYSGVMTQYMPTEIIGKVGPEEVPDIQTIAPDAEIGYMPEVDLEVLAHLHNFFADYPLALEKQIVPENWLSLYNERLVHDKAVGGGKYTTGEKLIQTLYPKKNYVVHYRALQLYMKFG
;
A
#
# COMPACT_ATOMS: atom_id res chain seq x y z
N MET A 1 19.06 4.83 14.83
CA MET A 1 17.85 4.12 14.39
C MET A 1 17.67 2.96 15.31
N SER A 2 16.56 2.87 15.99
CA SER A 2 16.33 1.72 16.84
C SER A 2 15.74 0.59 16.00
N ASP A 3 16.42 -0.53 15.98
CA ASP A 3 15.96 -1.79 15.39
C ASP A 3 15.03 -2.56 16.35
N ALA A 4 14.44 -1.88 17.32
CA ALA A 4 13.45 -2.48 18.19
C ALA A 4 12.12 -2.57 17.46
N TYR A 5 11.81 -3.75 16.97
CA TYR A 5 10.52 -4.11 16.41
C TYR A 5 9.66 -4.73 17.52
N PRO A 6 8.35 -4.42 17.59
CA PRO A 6 7.45 -5.27 18.35
C PRO A 6 7.39 -6.63 17.63
N GLU A 7 8.08 -7.62 18.18
CA GLU A 7 8.05 -9.00 17.66
C GLU A 7 6.68 -9.67 17.79
N TYR A 8 5.77 -9.07 18.57
CA TYR A 8 4.55 -9.72 18.94
C TYR A 8 3.46 -8.70 19.32
N ILE A 9 2.32 -8.77 18.66
CA ILE A 9 1.08 -8.13 19.08
C ILE A 9 0.33 -9.18 19.92
N GLU A 10 0.37 -9.08 21.25
CA GLU A 10 -0.30 -10.02 22.14
C GLU A 10 -1.82 -9.88 22.18
N GLU A 11 -2.31 -8.69 21.86
CA GLU A 11 -3.73 -8.42 21.83
C GLU A 11 -4.01 -7.45 20.68
N PHE A 12 -4.39 -7.99 19.56
CA PHE A 12 -5.16 -7.30 18.58
C PHE A 12 -6.63 -7.53 18.97
N SER A 13 -7.11 -6.84 19.96
CA SER A 13 -8.54 -6.73 20.19
C SER A 13 -9.09 -5.77 19.14
N ILE A 14 -9.54 -6.33 18.05
CA ILE A 14 -10.66 -5.72 17.36
C ILE A 14 -11.82 -5.96 18.33
N GLU A 15 -12.26 -4.94 19.04
CA GLU A 15 -13.63 -4.92 19.52
C GLU A 15 -14.49 -4.84 18.25
N ILE A 16 -14.77 -5.98 17.70
CA ILE A 16 -15.92 -6.15 16.85
C ILE A 16 -17.06 -5.84 17.79
N ALA A 17 -17.76 -4.72 17.57
CA ALA A 17 -19.04 -4.44 18.15
C ALA A 17 -19.83 -5.74 18.09
N ASP A 18 -20.50 -6.11 19.20
CA ASP A 18 -21.30 -7.32 19.27
C ASP A 18 -21.99 -7.51 17.93
N PHE A 19 -21.55 -8.52 17.19
CA PHE A 19 -22.26 -9.00 16.04
C PHE A 19 -23.51 -9.63 16.62
N ASP A 20 -24.55 -8.82 16.73
CA ASP A 20 -25.89 -9.33 16.91
C ASP A 20 -26.12 -10.23 15.71
N PRO A 21 -26.26 -11.57 15.87
CA PRO A 21 -26.44 -12.46 14.75
C PRO A 21 -27.72 -12.04 14.08
N ILE A 22 -27.58 -11.29 12.99
CA ILE A 22 -28.68 -10.83 12.17
C ILE A 22 -29.42 -12.04 11.69
N ASP A 23 -30.71 -11.95 11.77
CA ASP A 23 -31.74 -12.94 11.47
C ASP A 23 -31.30 -13.88 10.35
N PRO A 24 -31.06 -15.16 10.67
CA PRO A 24 -30.26 -16.06 9.83
C PRO A 24 -31.01 -16.68 8.66
N THR A 25 -32.18 -16.25 8.37
CA THR A 25 -33.15 -17.00 7.57
C THR A 25 -33.39 -16.45 6.18
N VAL A 26 -32.45 -15.81 5.51
CA VAL A 26 -32.81 -15.23 4.24
C VAL A 26 -31.89 -15.66 3.11
N TYR A 27 -32.48 -16.47 2.21
CA TYR A 27 -32.05 -16.59 0.83
C TYR A 27 -31.68 -15.20 0.27
N ILE A 28 -30.44 -15.03 -0.14
CA ILE A 28 -29.96 -13.83 -0.81
C ILE A 28 -29.96 -14.11 -2.30
N PRO A 29 -30.63 -13.30 -3.13
CA PRO A 29 -30.61 -13.47 -4.59
C PRO A 29 -29.20 -13.23 -5.13
N LEU A 30 -28.86 -13.90 -6.24
CA LEU A 30 -27.55 -13.70 -6.87
C LEU A 30 -27.40 -12.25 -7.35
N PRO A 31 -26.25 -11.60 -7.10
CA PRO A 31 -25.99 -10.25 -7.55
C PRO A 31 -26.21 -10.07 -9.06
N GLU A 32 -26.81 -8.97 -9.47
CA GLU A 32 -27.01 -8.64 -10.89
C GLU A 32 -25.70 -8.52 -11.69
N THR A 33 -24.61 -8.27 -11.01
CA THR A 33 -23.27 -8.17 -11.58
C THR A 33 -22.67 -9.51 -11.96
N LEU A 34 -23.21 -10.61 -11.44
CA LEU A 34 -22.85 -11.95 -11.87
C LEU A 34 -23.33 -12.21 -13.31
N PRO A 35 -22.59 -13.00 -14.13
CA PRO A 35 -22.99 -13.28 -15.50
C PRO A 35 -24.40 -13.86 -15.59
N LYS A 36 -25.32 -13.18 -16.30
CA LYS A 36 -26.76 -13.53 -16.37
C LYS A 36 -27.10 -14.92 -16.93
N ARG A 37 -26.15 -15.61 -17.60
CA ARG A 37 -26.33 -16.98 -18.12
C ARG A 37 -25.59 -18.00 -17.26
N ASN A 38 -25.72 -17.89 -15.95
CA ASN A 38 -24.89 -18.69 -15.08
C ASN A 38 -25.58 -19.95 -14.57
N ASN A 39 -25.56 -21.04 -15.39
CA ASN A 39 -25.88 -22.38 -14.91
C ASN A 39 -24.71 -23.00 -14.08
N GLY A 40 -23.74 -22.22 -13.64
CA GLY A 40 -22.59 -22.68 -12.87
C GLY A 40 -22.74 -22.54 -11.35
N ILE A 41 -23.79 -21.86 -10.88
CA ILE A 41 -24.08 -21.66 -9.46
C ILE A 41 -25.44 -22.30 -9.14
N ILE A 42 -25.52 -22.94 -7.98
CA ILE A 42 -26.77 -23.36 -7.35
C ILE A 42 -26.89 -22.54 -6.05
N ASN A 43 -27.90 -21.70 -6.01
CA ASN A 43 -28.24 -20.88 -4.86
C ASN A 43 -29.39 -21.56 -4.10
N ILE A 44 -29.09 -22.25 -3.00
CA ILE A 44 -30.05 -23.04 -2.26
C ILE A 44 -31.04 -22.14 -1.54
N GLN A 45 -32.32 -22.36 -1.76
CA GLN A 45 -33.43 -21.64 -1.12
C GLN A 45 -33.77 -22.31 0.20
N ASN A 46 -33.01 -22.02 1.24
CA ASN A 46 -33.26 -22.46 2.59
C ASN A 46 -33.95 -21.36 3.41
N ASN A 47 -34.63 -21.77 4.46
CA ASN A 47 -35.31 -20.92 5.43
C ASN A 47 -34.79 -21.17 6.86
N ASP A 48 -33.55 -21.61 6.96
CA ASP A 48 -32.82 -21.90 8.19
C ASP A 48 -31.37 -21.39 8.11
N ASP A 49 -30.63 -21.55 9.20
CA ASP A 49 -29.24 -21.12 9.34
C ASP A 49 -28.21 -22.06 8.70
N TRP A 50 -28.67 -23.06 7.98
CA TRP A 50 -27.83 -24.16 7.49
C TRP A 50 -27.34 -23.99 6.07
N CYS A 51 -27.36 -22.79 5.50
CA CYS A 51 -26.95 -22.53 4.10
C CYS A 51 -25.56 -23.10 3.74
N PHE A 52 -24.58 -23.02 4.64
CA PHE A 52 -23.26 -23.64 4.48
C PHE A 52 -23.39 -25.17 4.39
N ARG A 53 -24.09 -25.79 5.35
CA ARG A 53 -24.26 -27.24 5.42
C ARG A 53 -25.00 -27.78 4.20
N TRP A 54 -26.09 -27.11 3.80
CA TRP A 54 -26.86 -27.49 2.60
C TRP A 54 -26.02 -27.34 1.34
N SER A 55 -25.23 -26.30 1.22
CA SER A 55 -24.34 -26.08 0.09
C SER A 55 -23.22 -27.12 0.01
N VAL A 56 -22.63 -27.53 1.12
CA VAL A 56 -21.66 -28.62 1.15
C VAL A 56 -22.32 -29.94 0.76
N LEU A 57 -23.46 -30.29 1.33
CA LEU A 57 -24.18 -31.52 1.03
C LEU A 57 -24.66 -31.57 -0.41
N GLY A 58 -25.18 -30.46 -0.96
CA GLY A 58 -25.59 -30.36 -2.35
C GLY A 58 -24.42 -30.48 -3.35
N ALA A 59 -23.23 -30.03 -2.98
CA ALA A 59 -22.03 -30.23 -3.78
C ALA A 59 -21.53 -31.68 -3.73
N LEU A 60 -21.69 -32.37 -2.61
CA LEU A 60 -21.31 -33.78 -2.43
C LEU A 60 -22.33 -34.76 -3.03
N HIS A 61 -23.59 -34.40 -3.04
CA HIS A 61 -24.73 -35.23 -3.49
C HIS A 61 -25.56 -34.47 -4.54
N PRO A 62 -25.01 -34.23 -5.75
CA PRO A 62 -25.65 -33.38 -6.78
C PRO A 62 -26.97 -33.96 -7.26
N VAL A 63 -28.04 -33.16 -7.24
CA VAL A 63 -29.36 -33.48 -7.73
C VAL A 63 -29.55 -32.82 -9.12
N LYS A 64 -30.25 -33.54 -10.06
CA LYS A 64 -30.40 -33.04 -11.43
C LYS A 64 -31.56 -32.06 -11.60
N VAL A 65 -32.63 -32.22 -10.81
CA VAL A 65 -33.90 -31.46 -10.96
C VAL A 65 -34.09 -30.59 -9.71
N HIS A 66 -34.21 -29.28 -9.93
CA HIS A 66 -34.43 -28.26 -8.89
C HIS A 66 -33.55 -28.42 -7.64
N PRO A 67 -32.22 -28.51 -7.83
CA PRO A 67 -31.29 -28.70 -6.71
C PRO A 67 -31.29 -27.53 -5.70
N GLU A 68 -31.90 -26.40 -6.07
CA GLU A 68 -32.00 -25.19 -5.23
C GLU A 68 -33.17 -25.21 -4.26
N ARG A 69 -34.16 -26.12 -4.44
CA ARG A 69 -35.42 -26.11 -3.70
C ARG A 69 -35.47 -27.19 -2.61
N ASN A 70 -36.18 -26.91 -1.53
CA ASN A 70 -36.46 -27.85 -0.44
C ASN A 70 -35.23 -28.64 0.06
N PRO A 71 -34.15 -27.98 0.58
CA PRO A 71 -32.92 -28.65 0.93
C PRO A 71 -33.09 -29.75 1.98
N HIS A 72 -34.04 -29.61 2.91
CA HIS A 72 -34.35 -30.63 3.91
C HIS A 72 -34.79 -31.93 3.28
N TRP A 73 -35.63 -31.87 2.25
CA TRP A 73 -36.09 -33.07 1.54
C TRP A 73 -35.00 -33.66 0.63
N LEU A 74 -34.23 -32.80 -0.05
CA LEU A 74 -33.21 -33.27 -1.00
C LEU A 74 -31.94 -33.79 -0.32
N TYR A 75 -31.51 -33.14 0.75
CA TYR A 75 -30.19 -33.38 1.37
C TYR A 75 -30.29 -33.86 2.83
N GLY A 76 -31.48 -33.84 3.44
CA GLY A 76 -31.67 -34.18 4.85
C GLY A 76 -31.19 -35.58 5.22
N GLY A 77 -31.35 -36.58 4.36
CA GLY A 77 -30.85 -37.94 4.57
C GLY A 77 -29.31 -38.08 4.57
N PHE A 78 -28.58 -37.02 4.26
CA PHE A 78 -27.09 -37.01 4.26
C PHE A 78 -26.48 -36.18 5.40
N VAL A 79 -27.33 -35.61 6.24
CA VAL A 79 -26.89 -34.68 7.31
C VAL A 79 -25.85 -35.30 8.24
N GLU A 80 -26.01 -36.55 8.65
CA GLU A 80 -25.10 -37.30 9.52
C GLU A 80 -23.74 -37.65 8.88
N LYS A 81 -23.65 -37.53 7.53
CA LYS A 81 -22.39 -37.75 6.81
C LYS A 81 -21.42 -36.57 6.87
N LEU A 82 -21.84 -35.45 7.45
CA LEU A 82 -21.05 -34.24 7.59
C LEU A 82 -20.87 -33.90 9.06
N ASN A 83 -19.62 -34.01 9.52
CA ASN A 83 -19.30 -33.70 10.92
C ASN A 83 -19.17 -32.18 11.08
N MET A 84 -20.09 -31.60 11.86
CA MET A 84 -20.16 -30.18 12.20
C MET A 84 -19.80 -29.86 13.65
N ASP A 85 -19.18 -30.79 14.38
CA ASP A 85 -18.87 -30.64 15.82
C ASP A 85 -17.97 -29.43 16.07
N GLY A 86 -18.39 -28.55 16.96
CA GLY A 86 -17.67 -27.33 17.32
C GLY A 86 -17.61 -26.29 16.22
N ILE A 87 -18.50 -26.38 15.22
CA ILE A 87 -18.68 -25.36 14.17
C ILE A 87 -19.96 -24.58 14.47
N PRO A 88 -19.89 -23.25 14.62
CA PRO A 88 -21.06 -22.45 14.91
C PRO A 88 -22.06 -22.45 13.75
N ILE A 89 -23.33 -22.33 14.05
CA ILE A 89 -24.43 -22.20 13.08
C ILE A 89 -25.22 -20.94 13.44
N PRO A 90 -25.32 -19.97 12.50
CA PRO A 90 -24.81 -19.93 11.14
C PRO A 90 -23.28 -19.98 11.04
N VAL A 91 -22.77 -20.56 9.95
CA VAL A 91 -21.32 -20.71 9.77
C VAL A 91 -20.69 -19.38 9.29
N PRO A 92 -19.89 -18.70 10.12
CA PRO A 92 -19.31 -17.43 9.76
C PRO A 92 -18.22 -17.57 8.69
N VAL A 93 -17.96 -16.48 7.97
CA VAL A 93 -16.87 -16.38 6.97
C VAL A 93 -15.54 -16.25 7.69
N SER A 94 -14.99 -17.37 8.14
CA SER A 94 -13.83 -17.37 9.04
C SER A 94 -12.86 -18.51 8.74
N THR A 95 -11.58 -18.17 8.57
CA THR A 95 -10.51 -19.16 8.32
C THR A 95 -10.37 -20.20 9.45
N PRO A 96 -10.43 -19.86 10.75
CA PRO A 96 -10.43 -20.83 11.84
C PRO A 96 -11.57 -21.84 11.73
N VAL A 97 -12.78 -21.37 11.40
CA VAL A 97 -13.97 -22.24 11.27
C VAL A 97 -13.79 -23.22 10.09
N TYR A 98 -13.28 -22.75 8.95
CA TYR A 98 -13.01 -23.64 7.82
C TYR A 98 -11.87 -24.64 8.10
N LYS A 99 -10.88 -24.26 8.91
CA LYS A 99 -9.85 -25.19 9.39
C LYS A 99 -10.45 -26.28 10.27
N LYS A 100 -11.31 -25.90 11.21
CA LYS A 100 -12.03 -26.86 12.06
C LYS A 100 -12.91 -27.79 11.24
N PHE A 101 -13.64 -27.26 10.26
CA PHE A 101 -14.41 -28.07 9.31
C PHE A 101 -13.55 -29.09 8.56
N LYS A 102 -12.34 -28.70 8.15
CA LYS A 102 -11.35 -29.59 7.50
C LYS A 102 -10.92 -30.73 8.41
N GLU A 103 -10.66 -30.42 9.69
CA GLU A 103 -10.26 -31.42 10.68
C GLU A 103 -11.35 -32.45 10.89
N ASN A 104 -12.59 -32.00 10.99
CA ASN A 104 -13.77 -32.83 11.16
C ASN A 104 -14.09 -33.68 9.92
N ASN A 105 -13.81 -33.17 8.71
CA ASN A 105 -14.16 -33.81 7.43
C ASN A 105 -12.91 -33.98 6.55
N PRO A 106 -11.99 -34.88 6.89
CA PRO A 106 -10.68 -34.98 6.25
C PRO A 106 -10.72 -35.43 4.79
N GLU A 107 -11.82 -35.99 4.29
CA GLU A 107 -12.01 -36.41 2.89
C GLU A 107 -12.45 -35.27 1.97
N ILE A 108 -12.85 -34.11 2.51
CA ILE A 108 -13.35 -32.97 1.72
C ILE A 108 -12.23 -31.99 1.44
N SER A 109 -12.14 -31.55 0.19
CA SER A 109 -11.31 -30.43 -0.25
C SER A 109 -12.18 -29.20 -0.52
N LEU A 110 -12.25 -28.30 0.49
CA LEU A 110 -13.08 -27.11 0.47
C LEU A 110 -12.33 -25.92 -0.14
N CYS A 111 -12.98 -25.21 -1.08
CA CYS A 111 -12.59 -23.86 -1.50
C CYS A 111 -13.79 -22.94 -1.37
N VAL A 112 -13.58 -21.79 -0.77
CA VAL A 112 -14.60 -20.78 -0.57
C VAL A 112 -14.19 -19.50 -1.28
N TYR A 113 -15.05 -18.98 -2.12
CA TYR A 113 -14.87 -17.80 -2.93
C TYR A 113 -15.91 -16.76 -2.56
N GLU A 114 -15.63 -15.50 -2.84
CA GLU A 114 -16.57 -14.40 -2.77
C GLU A 114 -16.65 -13.68 -4.10
N TRP A 115 -17.82 -13.15 -4.43
CA TRP A 115 -18.01 -12.31 -5.60
C TRP A 115 -17.89 -10.85 -5.25
N HIS A 116 -16.87 -10.19 -5.81
CA HIS A 116 -16.68 -8.77 -5.62
C HIS A 116 -17.52 -7.97 -6.61
N ASN A 117 -18.59 -7.33 -6.14
CA ASN A 117 -19.57 -6.64 -6.99
C ASN A 117 -18.99 -5.46 -7.79
N GLN A 118 -18.08 -4.68 -7.20
CA GLN A 118 -17.48 -3.52 -7.87
C GLN A 118 -16.49 -3.95 -8.96
N ASN A 119 -15.60 -4.89 -8.65
CA ASN A 119 -14.58 -5.38 -9.57
C ASN A 119 -15.10 -6.47 -10.52
N LYS A 120 -16.28 -7.03 -10.26
CA LYS A 120 -16.90 -8.13 -11.03
C LYS A 120 -15.99 -9.33 -11.20
N CYS A 121 -15.28 -9.70 -10.13
CA CYS A 121 -14.35 -10.83 -10.12
C CYS A 121 -14.58 -11.74 -8.91
N LEU A 122 -14.04 -12.97 -9.01
CA LEU A 122 -13.97 -13.89 -7.90
C LEU A 122 -12.76 -13.58 -7.04
N GLU A 123 -12.96 -13.62 -5.74
CA GLU A 123 -11.90 -13.53 -4.75
C GLU A 123 -11.89 -14.77 -3.86
N PHE A 124 -10.70 -15.11 -3.33
CA PHE A 124 -10.60 -16.20 -2.38
C PHE A 124 -10.94 -15.74 -0.97
N ARG A 125 -11.70 -16.58 -0.27
CA ARG A 125 -11.85 -16.51 1.19
C ARG A 125 -11.13 -17.67 1.89
N TYR A 126 -11.14 -18.85 1.27
CA TYR A 126 -10.44 -20.01 1.81
C TYR A 126 -10.10 -21.02 0.73
N VAL A 127 -8.89 -21.57 0.76
CA VAL A 127 -8.45 -22.65 -0.11
C VAL A 127 -7.81 -23.74 0.71
N LEU A 128 -8.32 -24.96 0.57
CA LEU A 128 -7.70 -26.13 1.16
C LEU A 128 -6.80 -26.84 0.15
N GLU A 129 -5.50 -26.91 0.43
CA GLU A 129 -4.49 -27.57 -0.42
C GLU A 129 -4.57 -29.10 -0.35
N ARG A 130 -5.60 -29.71 -0.86
CA ARG A 130 -5.66 -31.16 -1.05
C ARG A 130 -5.86 -31.46 -2.53
N ARG A 131 -4.76 -31.65 -3.27
CA ARG A 131 -4.74 -31.78 -4.74
C ARG A 131 -4.91 -33.23 -5.23
N LYS A 132 -4.86 -34.22 -4.35
CA LYS A 132 -5.00 -35.62 -4.76
C LYS A 132 -6.45 -35.94 -5.16
N GLU A 133 -6.64 -36.68 -6.23
CA GLU A 133 -7.96 -37.07 -6.80
C GLU A 133 -8.88 -37.78 -5.79
N LYS A 134 -8.31 -38.37 -4.74
CA LYS A 134 -9.09 -39.07 -3.71
C LYS A 134 -9.97 -38.18 -2.86
N TYR A 135 -9.74 -36.86 -2.87
CA TYR A 135 -10.52 -35.93 -2.06
C TYR A 135 -11.77 -35.42 -2.83
N LYS A 136 -12.92 -35.39 -2.16
CA LYS A 136 -14.15 -34.81 -2.70
C LYS A 136 -14.02 -33.29 -2.74
N GLN A 137 -14.13 -32.72 -3.93
CA GLN A 137 -13.95 -31.28 -4.13
C GLN A 137 -15.27 -30.54 -3.93
N VAL A 138 -15.26 -29.56 -3.03
CA VAL A 138 -16.39 -28.65 -2.77
C VAL A 138 -15.94 -27.22 -3.04
N ASN A 139 -16.67 -26.51 -3.91
CA ASN A 139 -16.44 -25.10 -4.18
C ASN A 139 -17.69 -24.34 -3.80
N LEU A 140 -17.56 -23.38 -2.90
CA LEU A 140 -18.64 -22.53 -2.43
C LEU A 140 -18.42 -21.08 -2.85
N LEU A 141 -19.49 -20.37 -3.13
CA LEU A 141 -19.51 -18.93 -3.33
C LEU A 141 -20.23 -18.29 -2.16
N ILE A 142 -19.61 -17.27 -1.58
CA ILE A 142 -20.27 -16.39 -0.63
C ILE A 142 -20.82 -15.20 -1.42
N ILE A 143 -22.05 -14.86 -1.17
CA ILE A 143 -22.68 -13.61 -1.57
C ILE A 143 -23.04 -12.85 -0.31
N THR A 144 -22.71 -11.55 -0.32
CA THR A 144 -22.97 -10.66 0.80
C THR A 144 -23.86 -9.52 0.35
N GLU A 145 -24.90 -9.24 1.10
CA GLU A 145 -25.81 -8.12 0.92
C GLU A 145 -25.99 -7.42 2.26
N GLU A 146 -25.57 -6.17 2.33
CA GLU A 146 -25.46 -5.42 3.59
C GLU A 146 -24.58 -6.19 4.60
N GLU A 147 -25.15 -6.58 5.74
CA GLU A 147 -24.44 -7.33 6.78
C GLU A 147 -24.70 -8.85 6.73
N ARG A 148 -25.47 -9.34 5.76
CA ARG A 148 -25.84 -10.75 5.62
C ARG A 148 -24.99 -11.48 4.62
N SER A 149 -24.64 -12.72 4.90
CA SER A 149 -23.87 -13.60 4.02
C SER A 149 -24.61 -14.90 3.77
N HIS A 150 -24.54 -15.40 2.53
CA HIS A 150 -25.16 -16.63 2.12
C HIS A 150 -24.20 -17.49 1.28
N TYR A 151 -24.20 -18.80 1.52
CA TYR A 151 -23.36 -19.75 0.79
C TYR A 151 -24.13 -20.39 -0.38
N CYS A 152 -23.52 -20.35 -1.56
CA CYS A 152 -24.02 -21.00 -2.76
C CYS A 152 -23.04 -22.07 -3.24
N ILE A 153 -23.51 -23.04 -4.00
CA ILE A 153 -22.67 -24.08 -4.61
C ILE A 153 -22.12 -23.56 -5.93
N ILE A 154 -20.82 -23.66 -6.16
CA ILE A 154 -20.24 -23.51 -7.49
C ILE A 154 -20.18 -24.89 -8.15
N LYS A 155 -21.09 -25.13 -9.09
CA LYS A 155 -21.14 -26.35 -9.89
C LYS A 155 -20.09 -26.36 -11.00
N ASP A 156 -19.86 -25.23 -11.62
CA ASP A 156 -18.87 -25.07 -12.70
C ASP A 156 -18.16 -23.73 -12.55
N LEU A 157 -16.94 -23.77 -11.99
CA LEU A 157 -16.10 -22.61 -11.73
C LEU A 157 -15.72 -21.86 -13.02
N HIS A 158 -15.60 -22.60 -14.14
CA HIS A 158 -15.22 -22.03 -15.43
C HIS A 158 -16.26 -21.08 -16.01
N LYS A 159 -17.52 -21.25 -15.65
CA LYS A 159 -18.62 -20.39 -16.11
C LYS A 159 -18.63 -19.01 -15.45
N LEU A 160 -17.98 -18.85 -14.31
CA LEU A 160 -17.92 -17.58 -13.60
C LEU A 160 -16.96 -16.58 -14.25
N VAL A 161 -16.05 -17.03 -15.10
CA VAL A 161 -15.03 -16.19 -15.77
C VAL A 161 -15.29 -15.97 -17.26
N TYR A 162 -16.46 -16.41 -17.78
CA TYR A 162 -16.79 -16.34 -19.20
C TYR A 162 -16.76 -14.91 -19.78
N ASN A 163 -17.06 -13.89 -19.00
CA ASN A 163 -17.14 -12.49 -19.44
C ASN A 163 -15.81 -11.73 -19.42
N HIS A 164 -14.71 -12.34 -18.97
CA HIS A 164 -13.41 -11.66 -18.84
C HIS A 164 -12.63 -11.51 -20.14
N SER A 165 -13.12 -12.05 -21.27
CA SER A 165 -12.45 -11.88 -22.56
C SER A 165 -13.44 -11.77 -23.73
N LYS A 166 -13.02 -11.10 -24.84
CA LYS A 166 -13.81 -11.02 -26.09
C LYS A 166 -13.94 -12.35 -26.82
N HIS A 167 -13.18 -13.38 -26.45
CA HIS A 167 -13.27 -14.69 -27.06
C HIS A 167 -14.42 -15.48 -26.46
N LYS A 168 -15.35 -15.93 -27.31
CA LYS A 168 -16.54 -16.72 -26.95
C LYS A 168 -16.24 -18.19 -26.57
N GLY A 169 -14.97 -18.60 -26.52
CA GLY A 169 -14.54 -19.94 -26.15
C GLY A 169 -14.64 -20.23 -24.65
N ARG A 170 -14.76 -21.51 -24.29
CA ARG A 170 -14.73 -21.98 -22.91
C ARG A 170 -13.38 -21.59 -22.26
N LYS A 171 -13.41 -21.04 -21.04
CA LYS A 171 -12.24 -20.73 -20.24
C LYS A 171 -12.07 -21.76 -19.13
N TYR A 172 -10.83 -22.02 -18.76
CA TYR A 172 -10.43 -23.02 -17.77
C TYR A 172 -9.73 -22.34 -16.60
N LEU A 173 -10.37 -22.30 -15.44
CA LEU A 173 -9.89 -21.60 -14.25
C LEU A 173 -9.21 -22.56 -13.29
N CYS A 174 -8.02 -22.22 -12.82
CA CYS A 174 -7.39 -22.94 -11.72
C CYS A 174 -8.07 -22.60 -10.40
N ARG A 175 -8.59 -23.60 -9.70
CA ARG A 175 -9.27 -23.44 -8.42
C ARG A 175 -8.35 -23.02 -7.26
N TYR A 176 -7.04 -23.10 -7.44
CA TYR A 176 -6.05 -22.85 -6.41
C TYR A 176 -5.38 -21.46 -6.49
N CYS A 177 -5.33 -20.87 -7.69
CA CYS A 177 -4.74 -19.56 -7.90
C CYS A 177 -5.60 -18.61 -8.74
N LEU A 178 -6.78 -19.03 -9.19
CA LEU A 178 -7.71 -18.30 -10.08
C LEU A 178 -7.13 -17.92 -11.46
N HIS A 179 -6.00 -18.53 -11.84
CA HIS A 179 -5.45 -18.32 -13.18
C HIS A 179 -6.36 -18.91 -14.26
N VAL A 180 -6.57 -18.16 -15.34
CA VAL A 180 -7.51 -18.52 -16.42
C VAL A 180 -6.76 -18.93 -17.67
N TYR A 181 -7.00 -20.14 -18.15
CA TYR A 181 -6.45 -20.71 -19.37
C TYR A 181 -7.45 -20.71 -20.51
N SER A 182 -6.97 -20.53 -21.73
CA SER A 182 -7.80 -20.65 -22.95
C SER A 182 -8.07 -22.10 -23.36
N ALA A 183 -7.25 -23.05 -22.91
CA ALA A 183 -7.36 -24.47 -23.21
C ALA A 183 -7.23 -25.34 -21.95
N GLU A 184 -7.92 -26.47 -21.93
CA GLU A 184 -7.88 -27.44 -20.83
C GLU A 184 -6.47 -28.00 -20.61
N LYS A 185 -5.70 -28.19 -21.68
CA LYS A 185 -4.33 -28.68 -21.64
C LYS A 185 -3.46 -27.75 -20.77
N GLY A 186 -3.55 -26.43 -20.96
CA GLY A 186 -2.80 -25.45 -20.15
C GLY A 186 -3.15 -25.53 -18.67
N LEU A 187 -4.43 -25.70 -18.32
CA LEU A 187 -4.83 -25.91 -16.93
C LEU A 187 -4.26 -27.23 -16.35
N LYS A 188 -4.32 -28.32 -17.10
CA LYS A 188 -3.77 -29.63 -16.64
C LYS A 188 -2.25 -29.58 -16.41
N GLU A 189 -1.51 -28.87 -17.25
CA GLU A 189 -0.07 -28.68 -17.13
C GLU A 189 0.29 -27.73 -15.97
N HIS A 190 -0.59 -26.77 -15.68
CA HIS A 190 -0.40 -25.83 -14.58
C HIS A 190 -0.67 -26.45 -13.20
N ILE A 191 -1.75 -27.21 -13.03
CA ILE A 191 -2.18 -27.73 -11.71
C ILE A 191 -1.03 -28.38 -10.92
N PRO A 192 -0.18 -29.24 -11.49
CA PRO A 192 0.94 -29.85 -10.76
C PRO A 192 2.01 -28.83 -10.32
N LYS A 193 2.15 -27.73 -11.03
CA LYS A 193 3.14 -26.67 -10.81
C LYS A 193 2.57 -25.50 -10.00
N CYS A 194 1.24 -25.47 -9.82
CA CYS A 194 0.57 -24.39 -9.10
C CYS A 194 0.96 -24.40 -7.62
N LYS A 195 1.55 -23.32 -7.16
CA LYS A 195 1.89 -23.15 -5.73
C LYS A 195 0.67 -22.76 -4.87
N GLY A 196 -0.47 -22.47 -5.51
CA GLY A 196 -1.67 -21.97 -4.83
C GLY A 196 -1.46 -20.58 -4.27
N LEU A 197 -2.41 -20.13 -3.41
CA LEU A 197 -2.32 -18.83 -2.75
C LEU A 197 -1.67 -18.90 -1.36
N ASN A 198 -1.38 -20.09 -0.84
CA ASN A 198 -0.84 -20.22 0.52
C ASN A 198 0.57 -19.67 0.69
N ASN A 199 1.30 -19.47 -0.41
CA ASN A 199 2.62 -18.82 -0.41
C ASN A 199 2.65 -17.54 -1.25
N ALA A 200 1.55 -17.16 -1.89
CA ALA A 200 1.43 -15.93 -2.63
C ALA A 200 0.55 -14.96 -1.85
N SER A 201 1.16 -13.96 -1.27
CA SER A 201 0.46 -12.89 -0.57
C SER A 201 -0.37 -12.00 -1.49
N GLN A 202 -0.19 -12.12 -2.82
CA GLN A 202 -0.86 -11.25 -3.80
C GLN A 202 -1.34 -12.05 -5.00
N GLN A 203 -2.55 -11.74 -5.44
CA GLN A 203 -3.09 -12.23 -6.70
C GLN A 203 -2.91 -11.14 -7.77
N PRO A 204 -2.20 -11.42 -8.88
CA PRO A 204 -2.08 -10.47 -9.98
C PRO A 204 -3.45 -10.17 -10.59
N GLN A 205 -3.79 -8.90 -10.67
CA GLN A 205 -4.95 -8.43 -11.42
C GLN A 205 -4.47 -7.92 -12.77
N MET A 206 -4.86 -8.62 -13.84
CA MET A 206 -4.47 -8.21 -15.19
C MET A 206 -5.15 -6.90 -15.59
N PRO A 207 -4.46 -6.02 -16.33
CA PRO A 207 -5.03 -4.78 -16.81
C PRO A 207 -6.28 -5.02 -17.66
N VAL A 208 -7.25 -4.12 -17.53
CA VAL A 208 -8.43 -4.11 -18.42
C VAL A 208 -8.08 -3.39 -19.73
N LYS A 209 -8.77 -3.73 -20.83
CA LYS A 209 -8.47 -3.19 -22.18
C LYS A 209 -8.30 -1.68 -22.25
N ASN A 210 -9.07 -0.93 -21.46
CA ASN A 210 -9.04 0.54 -21.46
C ASN A 210 -7.87 1.10 -20.63
N ARG A 211 -7.06 0.24 -19.98
CA ARG A 211 -5.92 0.60 -19.14
C ARG A 211 -4.72 -0.31 -19.44
N SER A 212 -4.50 -0.58 -20.72
CA SER A 212 -3.40 -1.43 -21.20
C SER A 212 -2.07 -0.69 -21.39
N VAL A 213 -2.06 0.60 -21.11
CA VAL A 213 -0.86 1.44 -21.17
C VAL A 213 -0.61 2.06 -19.82
N LYS A 214 0.63 2.05 -19.37
CA LYS A 214 1.11 2.82 -18.22
C LYS A 214 1.68 4.13 -18.72
N ALA A 215 1.10 5.22 -18.28
CA ALA A 215 1.53 6.59 -18.56
C ALA A 215 1.21 7.49 -17.37
N PHE A 216 1.51 8.77 -17.45
CA PHE A 216 1.07 9.71 -16.43
C PHE A 216 -0.44 9.99 -16.52
N TYR A 217 -1.18 9.66 -15.49
CA TYR A 217 -2.63 9.88 -15.41
C TYR A 217 -3.06 10.71 -14.19
N ASN A 218 -2.18 10.89 -13.21
CA ASN A 218 -2.50 11.50 -11.92
C ASN A 218 -2.44 13.03 -11.97
N HIS A 219 -3.11 13.67 -12.96
CA HIS A 219 -3.07 15.12 -13.16
C HIS A 219 -3.51 15.92 -11.92
N LYS A 220 -4.40 15.38 -11.07
CA LYS A 220 -4.79 16.03 -9.81
C LYS A 220 -3.61 16.25 -8.87
N CYS A 221 -2.58 15.37 -8.92
CA CYS A 221 -1.39 15.48 -8.09
C CYS A 221 -0.45 16.62 -8.52
N MET A 222 -0.71 17.23 -9.69
CA MET A 222 -0.04 18.45 -10.15
C MET A 222 -0.52 19.71 -9.42
N GLN A 223 -1.60 19.59 -8.65
CA GLN A 223 -2.12 20.69 -7.85
C GLN A 223 -1.71 20.50 -6.39
N PRO A 224 -1.36 21.58 -5.67
CA PRO A 224 -1.24 21.51 -4.24
C PRO A 224 -2.50 20.93 -3.63
N ASN A 225 -2.36 20.00 -2.70
CA ASN A 225 -3.49 19.62 -1.89
C ASN A 225 -3.90 20.84 -1.07
N PRO A 226 -5.16 21.27 -1.13
CA PRO A 226 -5.58 22.53 -0.51
C PRO A 226 -5.41 22.53 1.01
N TYR A 227 -5.52 21.39 1.64
CA TYR A 227 -5.40 21.24 3.08
C TYR A 227 -4.48 20.07 3.46
N ARG A 228 -3.71 20.26 4.51
CA ARG A 228 -2.93 19.22 5.19
C ARG A 228 -2.88 19.48 6.67
N ILE A 229 -2.90 18.40 7.45
CA ILE A 229 -2.85 18.44 8.92
C ILE A 229 -1.54 17.80 9.36
N PHE A 230 -0.70 18.57 10.03
CA PHE A 230 0.50 18.04 10.69
C PHE A 230 0.17 17.74 12.12
N TRP A 231 0.61 16.61 12.64
CA TRP A 231 0.25 16.17 13.98
C TRP A 231 1.30 15.27 14.60
N ASP A 232 1.29 15.21 15.93
CA ASP A 232 2.11 14.27 16.71
C ASP A 232 1.43 13.94 18.03
N LEU A 233 1.82 12.81 18.64
CA LEU A 233 1.37 12.35 19.95
C LEU A 233 2.53 12.22 20.91
N GLU A 234 2.31 12.55 22.18
CA GLU A 234 3.25 12.25 23.26
C GLU A 234 2.70 11.22 24.24
N MET A 235 3.61 10.41 24.80
CA MET A 235 3.26 9.22 25.55
C MET A 235 3.84 9.26 26.96
N LEU A 236 3.04 8.82 27.94
CA LEU A 236 3.56 8.36 29.22
C LEU A 236 4.12 6.94 29.07
N THR A 237 5.33 6.72 29.57
CA THR A 237 6.02 5.41 29.55
C THR A 237 5.85 4.69 30.87
N GLU A 238 4.64 4.24 31.18
CA GLU A 238 4.31 3.58 32.45
C GLU A 238 5.11 2.29 32.64
N LYS A 239 5.88 2.18 33.73
CA LYS A 239 6.62 0.97 34.08
C LYS A 239 5.66 -0.13 34.50
N LEU A 240 5.84 -1.33 33.97
CA LEU A 240 5.06 -2.48 34.41
C LEU A 240 5.56 -3.02 35.75
N THR A 241 4.63 -3.31 36.68
CA THR A 241 4.95 -4.02 37.91
C THR A 241 5.36 -5.46 37.64
N SER A 242 6.14 -6.07 38.55
CA SER A 242 6.61 -7.46 38.41
C SER A 242 5.50 -8.48 38.18
N GLU A 243 4.31 -8.25 38.71
CA GLU A 243 3.13 -9.10 38.50
C GLU A 243 2.50 -8.97 37.11
N LYS A 244 2.70 -7.84 36.41
CA LYS A 244 2.21 -7.57 35.05
C LYS A 244 3.26 -7.84 33.99
N LYS A 245 4.49 -8.18 34.39
CA LYS A 245 5.56 -8.58 33.48
C LYS A 245 5.30 -10.02 33.04
N THR A 246 4.59 -10.19 31.95
CA THR A 246 4.42 -11.50 31.33
C THR A 246 5.70 -11.84 30.59
N LYS A 247 6.43 -12.84 31.06
CA LYS A 247 7.59 -13.36 30.36
C LYS A 247 7.09 -14.30 29.24
N LEU A 248 7.02 -13.79 28.05
CA LEU A 248 6.92 -14.61 26.85
C LEU A 248 8.26 -15.29 26.61
N THR A 249 8.27 -16.40 25.89
CA THR A 249 9.43 -17.27 25.77
C THR A 249 10.74 -16.58 25.34
N HIS A 250 10.66 -15.45 24.64
CA HIS A 250 11.81 -14.68 24.16
C HIS A 250 11.65 -13.17 24.27
N THR A 251 10.54 -12.66 24.78
CA THR A 251 10.26 -11.21 24.87
C THR A 251 9.82 -10.86 26.29
N GLU A 252 10.34 -9.79 26.86
CA GLU A 252 9.93 -9.24 28.15
C GLU A 252 9.27 -7.88 27.95
N ARG A 253 8.03 -7.72 28.39
CA ARG A 253 7.37 -6.41 28.43
C ARG A 253 7.96 -5.60 29.57
N ILE A 254 8.54 -4.46 29.27
CA ILE A 254 9.17 -3.59 30.27
C ILE A 254 8.34 -2.37 30.62
N GLN A 255 7.57 -1.84 29.68
CA GLN A 255 6.74 -0.64 29.90
C GLN A 255 5.51 -0.61 28.98
N LYS A 256 4.50 0.17 29.38
CA LYS A 256 3.29 0.44 28.62
C LYS A 256 3.27 1.91 28.20
N HIS A 257 3.09 2.18 26.91
CA HIS A 257 2.95 3.52 26.38
C HIS A 257 1.48 3.93 26.35
N ARG A 258 1.17 5.09 26.94
CA ARG A 258 -0.18 5.64 27.01
C ARG A 258 -0.19 7.08 26.49
N PRO A 259 -0.99 7.40 25.46
CA PRO A 259 -1.10 8.77 24.98
C PRO A 259 -1.44 9.75 26.10
N CYS A 260 -0.70 10.83 26.19
CA CYS A 260 -0.86 11.86 27.23
C CYS A 260 -1.01 13.27 26.65
N GLY A 261 -0.65 13.48 25.39
CA GLY A 261 -0.78 14.76 24.71
C GLY A 261 -0.85 14.59 23.20
N TYR A 262 -1.44 15.57 22.54
CA TYR A 262 -1.36 15.73 21.09
C TYR A 262 -1.21 17.19 20.73
N CYS A 263 -0.66 17.42 19.56
CA CYS A 263 -0.72 18.70 18.87
C CYS A 263 -1.02 18.46 17.41
N TYR A 264 -1.83 19.34 16.80
CA TYR A 264 -1.96 19.40 15.36
C TYR A 264 -2.01 20.84 14.85
N VAL A 265 -1.65 21.00 13.57
CA VAL A 265 -1.70 22.26 12.84
C VAL A 265 -2.33 22.01 11.47
N VAL A 266 -3.39 22.72 11.13
CA VAL A 266 -4.04 22.68 9.81
C VAL A 266 -3.45 23.78 8.93
N VAL A 267 -2.88 23.38 7.79
CA VAL A 267 -2.28 24.29 6.81
C VAL A 267 -3.09 24.26 5.53
N ARG A 268 -3.51 25.45 5.06
CA ARG A 268 -4.14 25.65 3.75
C ARG A 268 -3.11 26.17 2.76
N MET A 269 -3.15 25.69 1.52
CA MET A 269 -2.23 26.10 0.45
C MET A 269 -2.98 26.34 -0.85
N ASP A 270 -2.65 27.41 -1.57
CA ASP A 270 -3.17 27.74 -2.89
C ASP A 270 -2.24 27.30 -4.04
N SER A 271 -2.69 27.41 -5.28
CA SER A 271 -1.90 27.05 -6.47
C SER A 271 -0.74 28.01 -6.76
N SER A 272 -0.67 29.15 -6.08
CA SER A 272 0.47 30.09 -6.13
C SER A 272 1.54 29.76 -5.09
N LEU A 273 1.39 28.64 -4.39
CA LEU A 273 2.25 28.15 -3.32
C LEU A 273 2.22 29.03 -2.05
N ASN A 274 1.22 29.92 -1.91
CA ASN A 274 0.99 30.60 -0.64
C ASN A 274 0.33 29.64 0.33
N TYR A 275 0.79 29.64 1.58
CA TYR A 275 0.22 28.79 2.61
C TYR A 275 0.14 29.50 3.97
N GLU A 276 -0.83 29.08 4.77
CA GLU A 276 -1.09 29.64 6.08
C GLU A 276 -1.68 28.61 7.05
N VAL A 277 -1.48 28.86 8.34
CA VAL A 277 -2.14 28.08 9.40
C VAL A 277 -3.59 28.54 9.50
N MET A 278 -4.53 27.60 9.40
CA MET A 278 -5.97 27.84 9.55
C MET A 278 -6.43 27.57 10.97
N SER A 279 -5.93 26.51 11.56
CA SER A 279 -6.25 26.14 12.94
C SER A 279 -5.06 25.40 13.59
N HIS A 280 -5.09 25.35 14.89
CA HIS A 280 -4.11 24.70 15.74
C HIS A 280 -4.80 24.28 17.04
N ASP A 281 -4.52 23.06 17.51
CA ASP A 281 -4.93 22.63 18.84
C ASP A 281 -3.80 21.84 19.50
N LEU A 282 -3.63 22.08 20.79
CA LEU A 282 -2.65 21.45 21.66
C LEU A 282 -3.37 21.04 22.95
N TYR A 283 -3.27 19.78 23.29
CA TYR A 283 -3.91 19.25 24.49
C TYR A 283 -3.02 18.26 25.22
N ARG A 284 -3.05 18.30 26.54
CA ARG A 284 -2.42 17.33 27.44
C ARG A 284 -3.44 16.83 28.43
N GLY A 285 -3.73 15.54 28.40
CA GLY A 285 -4.74 14.89 29.27
C GLY A 285 -4.85 13.40 29.05
N PRO A 286 -5.52 12.68 29.94
CA PRO A 286 -5.64 11.23 29.87
C PRO A 286 -6.50 10.73 28.71
N ASP A 287 -7.34 11.57 28.15
CA ASP A 287 -8.24 11.36 27.01
C ASP A 287 -7.70 11.98 25.70
N ALA A 288 -6.38 12.24 25.64
CA ALA A 288 -5.75 12.94 24.52
C ALA A 288 -6.08 12.31 23.16
N LEU A 289 -6.06 10.99 23.08
CA LEU A 289 -6.28 10.29 21.81
C LEU A 289 -7.75 10.36 21.35
N GLU A 290 -8.70 10.22 22.26
CA GLU A 290 -10.13 10.35 21.98
C GLU A 290 -10.48 11.78 21.55
N ARG A 291 -9.93 12.75 22.26
CA ARG A 291 -10.12 14.16 21.95
C ARG A 291 -9.51 14.52 20.60
N PHE A 292 -8.33 13.98 20.28
CA PHE A 292 -7.70 14.13 18.96
C PHE A 292 -8.65 13.68 17.84
N VAL A 293 -9.24 12.47 17.95
CA VAL A 293 -10.19 11.97 16.94
C VAL A 293 -11.35 12.93 16.76
N THR A 294 -11.98 13.38 17.85
CA THR A 294 -13.11 14.33 17.78
C THR A 294 -12.69 15.64 17.10
N LYS A 295 -11.54 16.18 17.46
CA LYS A 295 -11.04 17.43 16.88
C LYS A 295 -10.70 17.30 15.39
N ILE A 296 -10.10 16.19 14.99
CA ILE A 296 -9.81 15.94 13.56
C ILE A 296 -11.09 15.80 12.73
N GLU A 297 -12.17 15.24 13.27
CA GLU A 297 -13.46 15.20 12.58
C GLU A 297 -14.12 16.59 12.49
N GLU A 298 -14.01 17.43 13.52
CA GLU A 298 -14.43 18.82 13.48
C GLU A 298 -13.67 19.59 12.36
N GLU A 299 -12.33 19.42 12.30
CA GLU A 299 -11.51 20.04 11.25
C GLU A 299 -11.88 19.53 9.85
N LEU A 300 -12.16 18.23 9.72
CA LEU A 300 -12.63 17.68 8.44
C LEU A 300 -13.94 18.34 8.00
N ALA A 301 -14.89 18.56 8.92
CA ALA A 301 -16.15 19.24 8.60
C ALA A 301 -15.92 20.68 8.14
N ASN A 302 -15.06 21.44 8.84
CA ASN A 302 -14.68 22.80 8.46
C ASN A 302 -14.02 22.84 7.07
N ILE A 303 -13.11 21.91 6.78
CA ILE A 303 -12.45 21.78 5.47
C ILE A 303 -13.46 21.44 4.37
N GLN A 304 -14.43 20.56 4.63
CA GLN A 304 -15.49 20.21 3.68
C GLN A 304 -16.39 21.41 3.38
N GLU A 305 -16.72 22.22 4.39
CA GLU A 305 -17.50 23.44 4.23
C GLU A 305 -16.76 24.46 3.36
N ASP A 306 -15.49 24.74 3.64
CA ASP A 306 -14.66 25.66 2.87
C ASP A 306 -14.51 25.19 1.41
N LEU A 307 -14.21 23.92 1.18
CA LEU A 307 -14.08 23.35 -0.16
C LEU A 307 -15.42 23.25 -0.93
N SER A 308 -16.56 23.38 -0.27
CA SER A 308 -17.88 23.36 -0.90
C SER A 308 -18.25 24.71 -1.54
N ALA A 309 -17.57 25.77 -1.13
CA ALA A 309 -17.76 27.14 -1.62
C ALA A 309 -16.49 27.64 -2.36
N PRO A 310 -16.24 27.16 -3.60
CA PRO A 310 -15.05 27.55 -4.35
C PRO A 310 -15.03 29.04 -4.62
N ALA A 311 -13.85 29.65 -4.53
CA ALA A 311 -13.65 31.06 -4.81
C ALA A 311 -14.05 31.40 -6.25
N GLU A 312 -14.68 32.56 -6.45
CA GLU A 312 -14.98 33.07 -7.79
C GLU A 312 -13.69 33.32 -8.58
N MET A 313 -13.79 33.11 -9.90
CA MET A 313 -12.60 33.26 -10.76
C MET A 313 -12.17 34.72 -10.86
N ILE A 314 -10.95 35.00 -10.53
CA ILE A 314 -10.26 36.28 -10.65
C ILE A 314 -9.32 36.22 -11.85
N MET A 315 -9.50 37.13 -12.82
CA MET A 315 -8.62 37.27 -13.97
C MET A 315 -7.83 38.58 -13.84
N ALA A 316 -6.50 38.47 -13.89
CA ALA A 316 -5.63 39.64 -13.95
C ALA A 316 -5.69 40.32 -15.35
N PRO A 317 -5.28 41.61 -15.45
CA PRO A 317 -5.07 42.23 -16.75
C PRO A 317 -4.15 41.38 -17.64
N GLY A 318 -4.61 41.09 -18.88
CA GLY A 318 -3.87 40.22 -19.80
C GLY A 318 -4.26 38.75 -19.80
N ASP A 319 -4.89 38.21 -18.75
CA ASP A 319 -5.31 36.80 -18.68
C ASP A 319 -6.35 36.46 -19.76
N LEU A 320 -7.23 37.42 -20.07
CA LEU A 320 -8.25 37.21 -21.09
C LEU A 320 -7.65 37.11 -22.50
N GLU A 321 -6.66 37.95 -22.79
CA GLU A 321 -5.91 37.95 -24.03
C GLU A 321 -5.11 36.64 -24.13
N ALA A 322 -4.35 36.29 -23.10
CA ALA A 322 -3.63 35.03 -23.02
C ALA A 322 -4.54 33.82 -23.22
N TYR A 323 -5.74 33.84 -22.62
CA TYR A 323 -6.74 32.81 -22.86
C TYR A 323 -7.19 32.72 -24.31
N LYS A 324 -7.45 33.89 -24.97
CA LYS A 324 -7.91 33.92 -26.37
C LYS A 324 -6.84 33.41 -27.33
N GLU A 325 -5.59 33.83 -27.14
CA GLU A 325 -4.46 33.55 -28.02
C GLU A 325 -3.88 32.14 -27.86
N ALA A 326 -4.09 31.50 -26.69
CA ALA A 326 -3.55 30.19 -26.43
C ALA A 326 -4.02 29.12 -27.43
N THR A 327 -3.09 28.42 -28.00
CA THR A 327 -3.28 27.32 -28.96
C THR A 327 -3.22 25.95 -28.31
N GLU A 328 -2.70 25.86 -27.05
CA GLU A 328 -2.45 24.62 -26.34
C GLU A 328 -3.02 24.65 -24.93
N CYS A 329 -3.44 23.46 -24.48
CA CYS A 329 -3.90 23.24 -23.11
C CYS A 329 -2.72 23.32 -22.14
N TRP A 330 -2.81 24.14 -21.11
CA TRP A 330 -1.75 24.32 -20.12
C TRP A 330 -1.43 23.03 -19.34
N ILE A 331 -2.43 22.11 -19.23
CA ILE A 331 -2.32 20.84 -18.46
C ILE A 331 -1.62 19.74 -19.27
N CYS A 332 -2.14 19.43 -20.48
CA CYS A 332 -1.65 18.30 -21.27
C CYS A 332 -0.74 18.68 -22.42
N LYS A 333 -0.50 19.98 -22.62
CA LYS A 333 0.33 20.56 -23.69
C LYS A 333 -0.09 20.17 -25.12
N LYS A 334 -1.29 19.60 -25.30
CA LYS A 334 -1.86 19.28 -26.60
C LYS A 334 -2.65 20.47 -27.14
N SER A 335 -2.63 20.66 -28.46
CA SER A 335 -3.30 21.75 -29.12
C SER A 335 -4.83 21.69 -29.00
N PHE A 336 -5.49 22.85 -28.96
CA PHE A 336 -6.94 22.97 -29.06
C PHE A 336 -7.39 22.75 -30.50
N ILE A 337 -7.96 21.58 -30.77
CA ILE A 337 -8.50 21.20 -32.07
C ILE A 337 -9.94 21.72 -32.18
N LYS A 338 -10.30 22.35 -33.28
CA LYS A 338 -11.71 22.69 -33.53
C LYS A 338 -12.54 21.43 -33.65
N PRO A 339 -13.69 21.32 -32.97
CA PRO A 339 -14.56 20.17 -33.06
C PRO A 339 -14.98 19.91 -34.52
N SER A 340 -15.03 18.66 -34.94
CA SER A 340 -15.59 18.30 -36.24
C SER A 340 -17.13 18.54 -36.24
N GLN A 341 -17.70 18.76 -37.42
CA GLN A 341 -19.16 18.93 -37.57
C GLN A 341 -19.91 17.71 -37.01
N GLU A 342 -19.38 16.51 -37.20
CA GLU A 342 -19.94 15.24 -36.68
C GLU A 342 -19.94 15.22 -35.14
N ALA A 343 -18.88 15.69 -34.49
CA ALA A 343 -18.82 15.79 -33.04
C ALA A 343 -19.81 16.83 -32.49
N LEU A 344 -19.98 17.95 -33.15
CA LEU A 344 -20.97 18.98 -32.80
C LEU A 344 -22.40 18.44 -32.93
N GLN A 345 -22.68 17.71 -34.00
CA GLN A 345 -24.01 17.11 -34.22
C GLN A 345 -24.31 16.07 -33.14
N LYS A 346 -23.39 15.15 -32.86
CA LYS A 346 -23.55 14.15 -31.78
C LYS A 346 -23.78 14.80 -30.41
N PHE A 347 -23.12 15.90 -30.15
CA PHE A 347 -23.31 16.63 -28.91
C PHE A 347 -24.71 17.25 -28.82
N GLU A 348 -25.20 17.93 -29.85
CA GLU A 348 -26.53 18.54 -29.85
C GLU A 348 -27.64 17.46 -29.75
N GLU A 349 -27.47 16.31 -30.41
CA GLU A 349 -28.39 15.17 -30.29
C GLU A 349 -28.42 14.63 -28.85
N ALA A 350 -27.26 14.42 -28.24
CA ALA A 350 -27.17 13.92 -26.86
C ALA A 350 -27.72 14.94 -25.84
N LYS A 351 -27.51 16.23 -26.08
CA LYS A 351 -28.06 17.33 -25.28
C LYS A 351 -29.57 17.38 -25.36
N HIS A 352 -30.14 17.25 -26.54
CA HIS A 352 -31.58 17.21 -26.75
C HIS A 352 -32.24 16.07 -25.98
N ARG A 353 -31.70 14.85 -26.11
CA ARG A 353 -32.18 13.68 -25.35
C ARG A 353 -32.08 13.87 -23.84
N LEU A 354 -31.04 14.52 -23.36
CA LEU A 354 -30.89 14.80 -21.92
C LEU A 354 -31.93 15.79 -21.43
N LEU A 355 -32.31 16.79 -22.24
CA LEU A 355 -33.36 17.74 -21.93
C LEU A 355 -34.73 17.05 -21.93
N GLU A 356 -35.03 16.22 -22.93
CA GLU A 356 -36.27 15.44 -22.98
C GLU A 356 -36.47 14.58 -21.73
N ILE A 357 -35.39 13.95 -21.23
CA ILE A 357 -35.45 13.15 -19.99
C ILE A 357 -35.75 14.03 -18.79
N LYS A 358 -35.13 15.22 -18.68
CA LYS A 358 -35.39 16.12 -17.58
C LYS A 358 -36.83 16.62 -17.57
N GLU A 359 -37.38 16.93 -18.72
CA GLU A 359 -38.79 17.29 -18.87
C GLU A 359 -39.71 16.15 -18.49
N TRP A 360 -39.38 14.94 -18.94
CA TRP A 360 -40.14 13.73 -18.58
C TRP A 360 -40.12 13.45 -17.07
N GLU A 361 -38.93 13.56 -16.41
CA GLU A 361 -38.77 13.39 -14.97
C GLU A 361 -39.58 14.44 -14.18
N LEU A 362 -39.63 15.68 -14.67
CA LEU A 362 -40.41 16.74 -14.07
C LEU A 362 -41.91 16.47 -14.15
N CYS A 363 -42.37 15.87 -15.26
CA CYS A 363 -43.80 15.52 -15.46
C CYS A 363 -44.21 14.25 -14.70
N MET A 364 -43.32 13.30 -14.55
CA MET A 364 -43.63 11.96 -14.01
C MET A 364 -43.25 11.78 -12.55
N GLU A 365 -42.52 12.76 -11.96
CA GLU A 365 -41.96 12.69 -10.59
C GLU A 365 -41.20 11.40 -10.29
N LYS A 366 -40.59 10.82 -11.32
CA LYS A 366 -39.79 9.55 -11.24
C LYS A 366 -38.51 9.63 -12.03
N GLU A 367 -37.47 8.87 -11.62
CA GLU A 367 -36.23 8.80 -12.35
C GLU A 367 -36.42 8.02 -13.68
N HIS A 368 -35.93 8.60 -14.80
CA HIS A 368 -36.07 7.96 -16.11
C HIS A 368 -35.17 6.71 -16.22
N PRO A 369 -35.66 5.57 -16.72
CA PRO A 369 -34.91 4.30 -16.78
C PRO A 369 -33.58 4.39 -17.53
N GLU A 370 -33.51 5.23 -18.57
CA GLU A 370 -32.31 5.42 -19.38
C GLU A 370 -31.43 6.60 -18.97
N LYS A 371 -31.74 7.31 -17.89
CA LYS A 371 -31.02 8.52 -17.44
C LYS A 371 -29.51 8.31 -17.38
N LYS A 372 -29.06 7.26 -16.72
CA LYS A 372 -27.62 6.95 -16.58
C LYS A 372 -26.93 6.73 -17.91
N LYS A 373 -27.60 6.09 -18.86
CA LYS A 373 -27.09 5.81 -20.21
C LYS A 373 -26.95 7.11 -21.00
N ILE A 374 -27.99 7.94 -21.02
CA ILE A 374 -28.02 9.21 -21.79
C ILE A 374 -27.11 10.25 -21.16
N GLN A 375 -27.00 10.31 -19.83
CA GLN A 375 -25.99 11.14 -19.16
C GLN A 375 -24.55 10.70 -19.51
N LYS A 376 -24.33 9.41 -19.76
CA LYS A 376 -23.03 8.91 -20.20
C LYS A 376 -22.77 9.32 -21.65
N GLU A 377 -23.73 9.14 -22.55
CA GLU A 377 -23.65 9.53 -23.96
C GLU A 377 -23.40 11.03 -24.09
N TYR A 378 -24.13 11.86 -23.33
CA TYR A 378 -23.91 13.31 -23.28
C TYR A 378 -22.50 13.68 -22.81
N ARG A 379 -21.99 13.03 -21.76
CA ARG A 379 -20.61 13.26 -21.26
C ARG A 379 -19.57 12.85 -22.29
N GLU A 380 -19.77 11.74 -22.99
CA GLU A 380 -18.85 11.27 -24.05
C GLU A 380 -18.85 12.22 -25.24
N ALA A 381 -20.01 12.69 -25.67
CA ALA A 381 -20.15 13.68 -26.76
C ALA A 381 -19.55 15.04 -26.36
N LEU A 382 -19.79 15.51 -25.15
CA LEU A 382 -19.21 16.75 -24.63
C LEU A 382 -17.68 16.69 -24.56
N ASN A 383 -17.13 15.56 -24.12
CA ASN A 383 -15.68 15.33 -24.06
C ASN A 383 -15.06 15.29 -25.47
N ALA A 384 -15.79 14.77 -26.46
CA ALA A 384 -15.35 14.75 -27.85
C ALA A 384 -15.23 16.13 -28.48
N LEU A 385 -15.94 17.15 -27.99
CA LEU A 385 -15.81 18.54 -28.42
C LEU A 385 -14.46 19.17 -28.07
N ASN A 386 -13.71 18.56 -27.18
CA ASN A 386 -12.42 19.08 -26.73
C ASN A 386 -12.44 20.58 -26.36
N HIS A 387 -13.48 20.97 -25.62
CA HIS A 387 -13.84 22.36 -25.37
C HIS A 387 -12.74 23.11 -24.59
N LYS A 388 -12.37 24.30 -25.06
CA LYS A 388 -11.43 25.20 -24.38
C LYS A 388 -12.18 25.93 -23.24
N VAL A 389 -11.72 25.73 -22.02
CA VAL A 389 -12.28 26.35 -20.81
C VAL A 389 -11.23 27.15 -20.06
N LYS A 390 -11.70 28.08 -19.21
CA LYS A 390 -10.86 28.81 -18.27
C LYS A 390 -10.70 27.97 -17.03
N ASP A 391 -9.47 27.65 -16.66
CA ASP A 391 -9.17 26.96 -15.42
C ASP A 391 -8.71 27.95 -14.36
N HIS A 392 -9.16 27.78 -13.12
CA HIS A 392 -8.80 28.65 -12.00
C HIS A 392 -8.63 27.84 -10.72
N ASP A 393 -7.92 28.40 -9.78
CA ASP A 393 -7.74 27.83 -8.44
C ASP A 393 -8.99 28.04 -7.60
N HIS A 394 -9.57 26.98 -7.08
CA HIS A 394 -10.79 27.04 -6.27
C HIS A 394 -10.57 27.65 -4.87
N ILE A 395 -9.31 27.76 -4.41
CA ILE A 395 -8.97 28.36 -3.11
C ILE A 395 -8.79 29.88 -3.24
N SER A 396 -7.97 30.31 -4.20
CA SER A 396 -7.64 31.73 -4.38
C SER A 396 -8.47 32.43 -5.46
N GLY A 397 -9.22 31.70 -6.27
CA GLY A 397 -9.93 32.23 -7.45
C GLY A 397 -9.02 32.54 -8.63
N LYS A 398 -7.69 32.48 -8.49
CA LYS A 398 -6.74 32.93 -9.50
C LYS A 398 -6.79 32.07 -10.76
N PHE A 399 -6.89 32.75 -11.93
CA PHE A 399 -6.81 32.09 -13.23
C PHE A 399 -5.47 31.36 -13.40
N ARG A 400 -5.50 30.09 -13.82
CA ARG A 400 -4.31 29.24 -14.04
C ARG A 400 -3.93 29.06 -15.49
N GLY A 401 -4.90 29.08 -16.38
CA GLY A 401 -4.66 28.96 -17.80
C GLY A 401 -5.80 28.36 -18.62
N PRO A 402 -5.67 28.34 -19.94
CA PRO A 402 -6.61 27.70 -20.85
C PRO A 402 -6.46 26.16 -20.83
N ALA A 403 -7.54 25.45 -20.61
CA ALA A 403 -7.53 24.01 -20.53
C ALA A 403 -8.58 23.37 -21.44
N HIS A 404 -8.39 22.10 -21.84
CA HIS A 404 -9.49 21.29 -22.30
C HIS A 404 -10.46 21.02 -21.14
N ASP A 405 -11.75 21.02 -21.38
CA ASP A 405 -12.75 20.70 -20.36
C ASP A 405 -12.47 19.35 -19.68
N ALA A 406 -12.13 18.33 -20.48
CA ALA A 406 -11.75 17.02 -19.97
C ALA A 406 -10.48 17.03 -19.12
N CYS A 407 -9.52 17.92 -19.38
CA CYS A 407 -8.31 18.08 -18.58
C CYS A 407 -8.61 18.85 -17.29
N ASN A 408 -9.39 19.93 -17.38
CA ASN A 408 -9.82 20.70 -16.22
C ASN A 408 -10.55 19.83 -15.19
N LYS A 409 -11.47 18.98 -15.64
CA LYS A 409 -12.17 18.02 -14.79
C LYS A 409 -11.26 17.02 -14.05
N LYS A 410 -10.07 16.75 -14.58
CA LYS A 410 -9.08 15.88 -13.91
C LYS A 410 -8.37 16.56 -12.73
N LEU A 411 -8.37 17.88 -12.71
CA LEU A 411 -7.78 18.70 -11.64
C LEU A 411 -8.78 19.05 -10.54
N ARG A 412 -10.04 18.64 -10.67
CA ARG A 412 -11.09 19.02 -9.75
C ARG A 412 -10.79 18.61 -8.32
N ILE A 413 -10.84 19.59 -7.43
CA ILE A 413 -10.87 19.43 -6.00
C ILE A 413 -12.35 19.35 -5.58
N GLY A 414 -12.75 18.26 -4.95
CA GLY A 414 -14.12 18.05 -4.45
C GLY A 414 -14.13 18.02 -2.93
N SER A 415 -15.12 18.66 -2.32
CA SER A 415 -15.25 18.76 -0.86
C SER A 415 -15.28 17.41 -0.15
N PHE A 416 -15.89 16.39 -0.77
CA PHE A 416 -16.01 15.04 -0.20
C PHE A 416 -15.12 13.98 -0.88
N GLU A 417 -14.47 14.33 -1.99
CA GLU A 417 -13.68 13.38 -2.78
C GLU A 417 -12.16 13.54 -2.58
N THR A 418 -11.72 14.75 -2.23
CA THR A 418 -10.30 15.05 -2.04
C THR A 418 -9.83 14.55 -0.68
N LYS A 419 -8.82 13.70 -0.67
CA LYS A 419 -8.24 13.22 0.59
C LYS A 419 -7.56 14.36 1.34
N VAL A 420 -7.78 14.44 2.63
CA VAL A 420 -7.08 15.35 3.55
C VAL A 420 -5.92 14.58 4.18
N PRO A 421 -4.66 14.90 3.84
CA PRO A 421 -3.51 14.24 4.41
C PRO A 421 -3.27 14.69 5.87
N LEU A 422 -3.11 13.70 6.75
CA LEU A 422 -2.63 13.85 8.12
C LEU A 422 -1.21 13.32 8.18
N ILE A 423 -0.25 14.19 8.39
CA ILE A 423 1.18 13.92 8.25
C ILE A 423 1.83 13.89 9.64
N CYS A 424 2.40 12.75 10.00
CA CYS A 424 3.17 12.54 11.21
C CYS A 424 4.57 12.02 10.83
N HIS A 425 5.56 12.22 11.69
CA HIS A 425 6.91 11.72 11.45
C HIS A 425 7.13 10.37 12.13
N ASN A 426 7.48 9.33 11.35
CA ASN A 426 7.60 7.94 11.79
C ASN A 426 6.25 7.29 12.19
N PHE A 427 5.15 7.76 11.60
CA PHE A 427 3.81 7.19 11.79
C PHE A 427 3.79 5.66 11.70
N ARG A 428 4.47 5.10 10.69
CA ARG A 428 4.58 3.67 10.45
C ARG A 428 5.16 2.90 11.65
N GLY A 429 6.13 3.49 12.32
CA GLY A 429 6.90 2.83 13.36
C GLY A 429 6.28 2.93 14.76
N TYR A 430 5.41 3.92 15.02
CA TYR A 430 4.94 4.20 16.37
C TYR A 430 3.48 4.68 16.44
N ASP A 431 3.13 5.86 15.91
CA ASP A 431 1.85 6.51 16.14
C ASP A 431 0.64 5.81 15.52
N SER A 432 0.89 4.99 14.50
CA SER A 432 -0.16 4.14 13.93
C SER A 432 -0.77 3.16 14.94
N HIS A 433 0.00 2.70 15.93
CA HIS A 433 -0.48 1.71 16.90
C HIS A 433 -1.52 2.26 17.89
N PRO A 434 -1.28 3.40 18.60
CA PRO A 434 -2.32 3.98 19.44
C PRO A 434 -3.54 4.42 18.63
N LEU A 435 -3.35 4.96 17.42
CA LEU A 435 -4.44 5.38 16.55
C LEU A 435 -5.35 4.20 16.14
N MET A 436 -4.78 3.04 15.85
CA MET A 436 -5.57 1.83 15.54
C MET A 436 -6.49 1.39 16.67
N LYS A 437 -6.17 1.69 17.92
CA LYS A 437 -7.04 1.35 19.07
C LYS A 437 -8.32 2.18 19.12
N VAL A 438 -8.33 3.33 18.50
CA VAL A 438 -9.47 4.26 18.50
C VAL A 438 -10.04 4.51 17.10
N VAL A 439 -9.60 3.75 16.09
CA VAL A 439 -10.06 3.92 14.71
C VAL A 439 -11.57 3.74 14.57
N SER A 440 -12.18 2.90 15.40
CA SER A 440 -13.64 2.70 15.45
C SER A 440 -14.43 3.91 15.99
N LYS A 441 -13.75 4.90 16.58
CA LYS A 441 -14.38 6.14 17.05
C LYS A 441 -14.57 7.18 15.95
N PHE A 442 -13.91 6.99 14.78
CA PHE A 442 -14.21 7.81 13.61
C PHE A 442 -15.59 7.46 13.04
N THR A 443 -16.32 8.45 12.58
CA THR A 443 -17.67 8.27 12.01
C THR A 443 -17.64 7.62 10.61
N ALA A 444 -16.48 7.52 9.99
CA ALA A 444 -16.34 6.99 8.64
C ALA A 444 -16.40 5.45 8.62
N ASP A 445 -17.29 4.88 7.81
CA ASP A 445 -17.50 3.42 7.67
C ASP A 445 -16.40 2.67 6.92
N LYS A 446 -15.41 3.38 6.32
CA LYS A 446 -14.38 2.77 5.48
C LYS A 446 -13.00 3.01 6.03
N LEU A 447 -12.38 1.94 6.48
CA LEU A 447 -10.96 1.86 6.79
C LEU A 447 -10.23 1.15 5.66
N ASN A 448 -9.19 1.79 5.11
CA ASN A 448 -8.27 1.16 4.16
C ASN A 448 -6.84 1.35 4.64
N CYS A 449 -6.14 0.25 4.90
CA CYS A 449 -4.75 0.28 5.36
C CYS A 449 -3.80 -0.21 4.26
N ILE A 450 -2.65 0.43 4.14
CA ILE A 450 -1.53 -0.06 3.32
C ILE A 450 -0.47 -0.61 4.28
N PRO A 451 -0.53 -1.92 4.61
CA PRO A 451 0.40 -2.51 5.55
C PRO A 451 1.76 -2.79 4.88
N GLU A 452 2.83 -2.67 5.64
CA GLU A 452 4.11 -3.27 5.31
C GLU A 452 4.19 -4.70 5.87
N ASN A 453 3.70 -4.88 7.08
CA ASN A 453 3.50 -6.14 7.76
C ASN A 453 2.38 -5.98 8.82
N ILE A 454 2.10 -7.03 9.60
CA ILE A 454 1.03 -7.02 10.63
C ILE A 454 1.21 -5.89 11.66
N GLY A 455 2.44 -5.48 11.94
CA GLY A 455 2.75 -4.45 12.94
C GLY A 455 3.10 -3.08 12.38
N LYS A 456 3.08 -2.87 11.06
CA LYS A 456 3.51 -1.60 10.44
C LYS A 456 2.61 -1.19 9.30
N TYR A 457 2.07 0.02 9.36
CA TYR A 457 1.17 0.59 8.36
C TYR A 457 1.85 1.78 7.66
N LYS A 458 2.09 1.66 6.35
CA LYS A 458 2.69 2.76 5.55
C LYS A 458 1.76 3.95 5.41
N ALA A 459 0.47 3.68 5.29
CA ALA A 459 -0.58 4.68 5.25
C ALA A 459 -1.91 4.06 5.69
N MET A 460 -2.84 4.91 6.13
CA MET A 460 -4.17 4.51 6.53
C MET A 460 -5.18 5.57 6.07
N ASP A 461 -6.22 5.14 5.37
CA ASP A 461 -7.35 6.00 5.02
C ASP A 461 -8.54 5.68 5.92
N VAL A 462 -9.07 6.69 6.60
CA VAL A 462 -10.33 6.63 7.35
C VAL A 462 -11.31 7.61 6.70
N GLY A 463 -12.22 7.10 5.89
CA GLY A 463 -13.06 7.95 5.07
C GLY A 463 -12.23 8.86 4.15
N GLN A 464 -12.36 10.18 4.32
CA GLN A 464 -11.62 11.19 3.56
C GLN A 464 -10.23 11.49 4.14
N LEU A 465 -10.01 11.21 5.42
CA LEU A 465 -8.73 11.40 6.09
C LEU A 465 -7.70 10.39 5.59
N ARG A 466 -6.47 10.84 5.33
CA ARG A 466 -5.35 10.00 4.90
C ARG A 466 -4.15 10.21 5.81
N PHE A 467 -3.87 9.26 6.67
CA PHE A 467 -2.70 9.26 7.53
C PHE A 467 -1.46 8.84 6.75
N LEU A 468 -0.45 9.70 6.75
CA LEU A 468 0.80 9.56 6.01
C LEU A 468 1.99 9.64 6.96
N ASP A 469 3.05 8.95 6.59
CA ASP A 469 4.33 8.98 7.27
C ASP A 469 5.33 9.83 6.47
N SER A 470 5.73 11.00 7.00
CA SER A 470 6.73 11.86 6.36
C SER A 470 8.09 11.17 6.20
N PHE A 471 8.41 10.17 7.03
CA PHE A 471 9.62 9.37 6.89
C PHE A 471 9.64 8.54 5.59
N GLN A 472 8.48 8.23 4.99
CA GLN A 472 8.39 7.57 3.69
C GLN A 472 8.75 8.50 2.51
N HIS A 473 8.78 9.80 2.75
CA HIS A 473 9.19 10.83 1.79
C HIS A 473 10.63 11.30 2.04
N MET A 474 10.99 11.46 3.31
CA MET A 474 12.28 11.95 3.75
C MET A 474 12.82 10.99 4.82
N ALA A 475 13.61 10.01 4.41
CA ALA A 475 14.07 8.89 5.25
C ALA A 475 15.19 9.27 6.20
N MET A 476 14.99 10.32 7.00
CA MET A 476 15.91 10.78 8.06
C MET A 476 15.11 11.21 9.29
N GLY A 477 15.75 11.20 10.47
CA GLY A 477 15.13 11.74 11.67
C GLY A 477 14.82 13.23 11.55
N LEU A 478 13.75 13.69 12.22
CA LEU A 478 13.31 15.08 12.16
C LEU A 478 14.40 16.07 12.57
N ASP A 479 15.23 15.69 13.53
CA ASP A 479 16.40 16.47 13.96
C ASP A 479 17.34 16.81 12.80
N LYS A 480 17.64 15.83 11.96
CA LYS A 480 18.51 16.01 10.78
C LYS A 480 17.81 16.79 9.67
N LEU A 481 16.52 16.54 9.46
CA LEU A 481 15.74 17.28 8.47
C LEU A 481 15.67 18.77 8.81
N VAL A 482 15.44 19.11 10.08
CA VAL A 482 15.45 20.50 10.56
C VAL A 482 16.83 21.11 10.41
N ALA A 483 17.90 20.37 10.75
CA ALA A 483 19.28 20.83 10.59
C ALA A 483 19.64 21.12 9.11
N CYS A 484 19.05 20.39 8.15
CA CYS A 484 19.22 20.66 6.71
C CYS A 484 18.61 22.02 6.28
N LEU A 485 17.60 22.53 6.98
CA LEU A 485 17.03 23.86 6.70
C LEU A 485 17.92 25.00 7.23
N GLY A 486 18.82 24.70 8.18
CA GLY A 486 19.69 25.67 8.82
C GLY A 486 18.96 26.56 9.84
N GLU A 487 19.52 27.74 10.13
CA GLU A 487 18.97 28.64 11.13
C GLU A 487 18.25 29.87 10.53
N ASN A 488 18.00 29.85 9.20
CA ASN A 488 17.33 30.94 8.53
C ASN A 488 15.83 30.97 8.85
N PRO A 489 15.31 32.05 9.50
CA PRO A 489 13.90 32.17 9.85
C PRO A 489 12.93 32.03 8.66
N GLU A 490 13.36 32.39 7.45
CA GLU A 490 12.56 32.27 6.23
C GLU A 490 12.24 30.82 5.86
N LYS A 491 13.01 29.86 6.39
CA LYS A 491 12.77 28.42 6.21
C LYS A 491 11.79 27.86 7.23
N PHE A 492 11.43 28.63 8.24
CA PHE A 492 10.53 28.26 9.33
C PHE A 492 9.34 29.25 9.47
N PRO A 493 8.64 29.61 8.37
CA PRO A 493 7.64 30.65 8.40
C PRO A 493 6.44 30.33 9.29
N LEU A 494 6.03 29.04 9.39
CA LEU A 494 4.93 28.62 10.25
C LEU A 494 5.33 28.74 11.72
N THR A 495 6.50 28.22 12.08
CA THR A 495 7.06 28.31 13.44
C THR A 495 7.23 29.78 13.85
N VAL A 496 7.81 30.60 12.99
CA VAL A 496 8.04 32.04 13.26
C VAL A 496 6.71 32.75 13.46
N LYS A 497 5.77 32.61 12.53
CA LYS A 497 4.46 33.28 12.60
C LYS A 497 3.70 32.87 13.87
N HIS A 498 3.71 31.60 14.19
CA HIS A 498 3.00 31.05 15.35
C HIS A 498 3.54 31.60 16.67
N PHE A 499 4.84 31.51 16.90
CA PHE A 499 5.44 31.98 18.16
C PHE A 499 5.55 33.51 18.26
N THR A 500 5.64 34.22 17.12
CA THR A 500 5.52 35.68 17.11
C THR A 500 4.11 36.11 17.53
N ALA A 501 3.06 35.43 17.08
CA ALA A 501 1.68 35.69 17.51
C ALA A 501 1.48 35.43 19.02
N LYS A 502 2.28 34.57 19.64
CA LYS A 502 2.36 34.35 21.10
C LYS A 502 3.20 35.41 21.84
N GLY A 503 3.76 36.38 21.12
CA GLY A 503 4.55 37.50 21.70
C GLY A 503 6.05 37.24 21.91
N TYR A 504 6.57 36.13 21.34
CA TYR A 504 8.02 35.84 21.44
C TYR A 504 8.83 36.58 20.37
N SER A 505 10.02 37.05 20.74
CA SER A 505 10.94 37.67 19.79
C SER A 505 11.62 36.63 18.90
N ILE A 506 12.09 37.05 17.72
CA ILE A 506 12.76 36.16 16.79
C ILE A 506 14.02 35.50 17.39
N GLU A 507 14.72 36.19 18.29
CA GLU A 507 15.88 35.63 18.96
C GLU A 507 15.52 34.46 19.90
N LYS A 508 14.39 34.57 20.58
CA LYS A 508 13.84 33.46 21.38
C LYS A 508 13.40 32.30 20.47
N ILE A 509 12.71 32.61 19.39
CA ILE A 509 12.17 31.60 18.43
C ILE A 509 13.28 30.80 17.75
N LYS A 510 14.42 31.42 17.45
CA LYS A 510 15.60 30.72 16.89
C LYS A 510 16.10 29.56 17.75
N LEU A 511 15.88 29.57 19.06
CA LEU A 511 16.20 28.42 19.90
C LEU A 511 15.38 27.19 19.59
N LEU A 512 14.22 27.35 18.92
CA LEU A 512 13.32 26.29 18.52
C LEU A 512 13.61 25.75 17.11
N PHE A 513 14.58 26.31 16.36
CA PHE A 513 14.96 25.82 15.02
C PHE A 513 15.80 24.54 15.08
N ARG A 514 15.50 23.70 16.00
CA ARG A 514 16.05 22.35 16.15
C ARG A 514 15.06 21.48 16.90
N LYS A 515 15.13 20.18 16.68
CA LYS A 515 14.33 19.25 17.46
C LYS A 515 14.62 19.43 18.94
N GLY A 516 13.57 19.56 19.73
CA GLY A 516 13.64 19.66 21.17
C GLY A 516 14.26 18.40 21.84
N VAL A 517 14.63 18.52 23.07
CA VAL A 517 15.21 17.46 23.91
C VAL A 517 14.19 17.04 24.95
N PHE A 518 13.79 15.77 24.98
CA PHE A 518 12.71 15.30 25.85
C PHE A 518 13.10 14.02 26.60
N PRO A 519 12.81 13.91 27.92
CA PRO A 519 13.13 12.74 28.74
C PRO A 519 12.05 11.70 28.69
N TYR A 520 11.92 10.98 27.56
CA TYR A 520 10.82 10.05 27.27
C TYR A 520 10.61 8.98 28.36
N ASP A 521 11.67 8.25 28.74
CA ASP A 521 11.56 7.16 29.74
C ASP A 521 11.35 7.66 31.18
N TRP A 522 11.70 8.92 31.43
CA TRP A 522 11.44 9.57 32.73
C TRP A 522 10.00 10.03 32.86
N THR A 523 9.35 10.40 31.74
CA THR A 523 7.96 10.88 31.69
C THR A 523 7.01 9.68 31.77
N ASN A 524 6.86 9.11 32.98
CA ASN A 524 6.16 7.85 33.21
C ASN A 524 4.96 7.95 34.16
N ALA A 525 4.62 9.13 34.61
CA ALA A 525 3.49 9.39 35.50
C ALA A 525 3.02 10.84 35.38
N TRP A 526 1.76 11.10 35.64
CA TRP A 526 1.13 12.43 35.52
C TRP A 526 1.74 13.48 36.44
N GLU A 527 2.15 13.09 37.63
CA GLU A 527 2.75 13.98 38.63
C GLU A 527 4.11 14.59 38.17
N LYS A 528 4.68 14.01 37.10
CA LYS A 528 5.90 14.56 36.47
C LYS A 528 5.66 15.92 35.83
N PHE A 529 4.46 16.13 35.30
CA PHE A 529 4.09 17.38 34.64
C PHE A 529 4.02 18.58 35.62
N ASP A 530 3.82 18.32 36.89
CA ASP A 530 3.76 19.36 37.93
C ASP A 530 5.16 19.76 38.45
N ARG A 531 6.23 19.11 37.99
CA ARG A 531 7.60 19.45 38.38
C ARG A 531 7.96 20.85 37.92
N THR A 532 8.56 21.66 38.83
CA THR A 532 8.93 23.04 38.59
C THR A 532 10.35 23.21 38.07
N SER A 533 11.00 22.12 37.70
CA SER A 533 12.36 22.12 37.11
C SER A 533 12.52 20.91 36.17
N LEU A 534 13.44 21.04 35.24
CA LEU A 534 13.87 19.91 34.42
C LEU A 534 14.47 18.79 35.27
N PRO A 535 14.26 17.52 34.91
CA PRO A 535 14.99 16.44 35.54
C PRO A 535 16.50 16.54 35.27
N PRO A 536 17.36 15.98 36.13
CA PRO A 536 18.79 15.97 35.90
C PRO A 536 19.15 15.18 34.63
N ARG A 537 20.29 15.50 34.01
CA ARG A 537 20.74 14.92 32.73
C ARG A 537 20.65 13.37 32.68
N LYS A 538 20.98 12.72 33.80
CA LYS A 538 20.89 11.23 33.88
C LYS A 538 19.49 10.67 33.62
N ASP A 539 18.44 11.45 33.86
CA ASP A 539 17.05 11.06 33.70
C ASP A 539 16.56 11.26 32.25
N PHE A 540 17.42 11.83 31.39
CA PHE A 540 17.20 11.80 29.92
C PHE A 540 17.79 10.55 29.24
N TYR A 541 18.16 9.54 30.04
CA TYR A 541 18.61 8.25 29.50
C TYR A 541 17.49 7.58 28.73
N LEU A 542 17.82 7.13 27.51
CA LEU A 542 16.90 6.41 26.63
C LEU A 542 17.21 4.93 26.69
N LEU A 543 16.24 4.13 27.13
CA LEU A 543 16.34 2.67 27.19
C LEU A 543 16.57 2.06 25.80
N LEU A 544 15.95 2.64 24.80
CA LEU A 544 15.99 2.16 23.43
C LEU A 544 17.40 2.26 22.80
N SER A 545 18.07 3.40 22.94
CA SER A 545 19.43 3.61 22.44
C SER A 545 20.51 3.25 23.45
N GLN A 546 20.14 2.98 24.71
CA GLN A 546 21.04 2.77 25.83
C GLN A 546 22.05 3.92 26.03
N GLN A 547 21.63 5.15 25.76
CA GLN A 547 22.47 6.34 25.81
C GLN A 547 21.81 7.48 26.61
N ASN A 548 22.63 8.27 27.21
CA ASN A 548 22.23 9.59 27.73
C ASN A 548 22.36 10.66 26.65
N ILE A 549 21.58 11.71 26.77
CA ILE A 549 21.77 12.90 25.92
C ILE A 549 23.16 13.50 26.11
N SER A 550 23.63 14.23 25.09
CA SER A 550 24.89 15.00 25.18
C SER A 550 24.82 16.09 26.26
N LYS A 551 25.95 16.64 26.64
CA LYS A 551 25.98 17.75 27.58
C LYS A 551 25.36 19.00 26.93
N GLU A 552 25.67 19.22 25.69
CA GLU A 552 25.20 20.34 24.85
C GLU A 552 23.67 20.31 24.71
N ASP A 553 23.09 19.13 24.52
CA ASP A 553 21.61 18.96 24.43
C ASP A 553 20.95 19.29 25.78
N TYR A 554 21.56 18.88 26.90
CA TYR A 554 21.02 19.21 28.22
C TYR A 554 21.11 20.71 28.52
N GLU A 555 22.21 21.32 28.15
CA GLU A 555 22.41 22.79 28.27
C GLU A 555 21.38 23.54 27.41
N HIS A 556 21.12 23.04 26.22
CA HIS A 556 20.06 23.57 25.36
C HIS A 556 18.68 23.46 26.01
N ALA A 557 18.30 22.28 26.54
CA ALA A 557 17.04 22.10 27.25
C ALA A 557 16.90 23.09 28.44
N GLN A 558 17.96 23.30 29.20
CA GLN A 558 17.98 24.28 30.28
C GLN A 558 17.81 25.71 29.76
N LYS A 559 18.46 26.06 28.65
CA LYS A 559 18.34 27.37 28.00
C LYS A 559 16.92 27.61 27.51
N VAL A 560 16.27 26.62 26.88
CA VAL A 560 14.85 26.69 26.47
C VAL A 560 13.98 26.93 27.70
N TRP A 561 14.13 26.14 28.76
CA TRP A 561 13.38 26.28 30.00
C TRP A 561 13.46 27.71 30.58
N GLN A 562 14.65 28.24 30.64
CA GLN A 562 14.89 29.60 31.18
C GLN A 562 14.35 30.69 30.25
N THR A 563 14.63 30.59 28.94
CA THR A 563 14.27 31.61 27.95
C THR A 563 12.76 31.75 27.78
N PHE A 564 12.03 30.65 27.88
CA PHE A 564 10.56 30.64 27.78
C PHE A 564 9.87 30.71 29.15
N GLU A 565 10.65 30.91 30.21
CA GLU A 565 10.17 31.17 31.58
C GLU A 565 9.21 30.06 32.09
N MET A 566 9.56 28.79 31.81
CA MET A 566 8.74 27.62 32.10
C MET A 566 8.51 27.47 33.61
N LYS A 567 7.26 27.30 34.01
CA LYS A 567 6.87 27.15 35.42
C LYS A 567 6.72 25.67 35.81
N SER A 568 6.41 24.84 34.85
CA SER A 568 6.22 23.41 35.07
C SER A 568 6.77 22.57 33.92
N PHE A 569 7.07 21.30 34.18
CA PHE A 569 7.45 20.34 33.15
C PHE A 569 6.32 20.11 32.14
N GLY A 570 5.06 20.32 32.55
CA GLY A 570 3.93 20.32 31.66
C GLY A 570 4.01 21.41 30.59
N GLU A 571 4.38 22.64 30.95
CA GLU A 571 4.62 23.73 29.98
C GLU A 571 5.78 23.42 29.03
N TYR A 572 6.85 22.78 29.55
CA TYR A 572 7.98 22.33 28.74
C TYR A 572 7.56 21.23 27.74
N HIS A 573 6.74 20.25 28.17
CA HIS A 573 6.16 19.23 27.34
C HIS A 573 5.30 19.84 26.23
N ASP A 574 4.45 20.80 26.56
CA ASP A 574 3.54 21.44 25.63
C ASP A 574 4.32 22.23 24.56
N LEU A 575 5.34 22.99 24.97
CA LEU A 575 6.24 23.68 24.04
C LEU A 575 7.01 22.71 23.16
N TYR A 576 7.50 21.61 23.72
CA TYR A 576 8.21 20.57 22.98
C TYR A 576 7.34 19.98 21.87
N LEU A 577 6.13 19.49 22.21
CA LEU A 577 5.19 18.87 21.27
C LEU A 577 4.72 19.85 20.18
N GLU A 578 4.40 21.08 20.58
CA GLU A 578 3.98 22.13 19.64
C GLU A 578 5.12 22.50 18.67
N THR A 579 6.35 22.60 19.17
CA THR A 579 7.52 22.87 18.34
C THR A 579 7.79 21.74 17.36
N ASP A 580 7.71 20.47 17.78
CA ASP A 580 7.95 19.32 16.90
C ASP A 580 6.96 19.29 15.74
N VAL A 581 5.68 19.57 15.98
CA VAL A 581 4.64 19.62 14.92
C VAL A 581 4.86 20.78 13.96
N LEU A 582 5.22 21.96 14.46
CA LEU A 582 5.50 23.13 13.62
C LEU A 582 6.77 22.94 12.79
N LEU A 583 7.81 22.36 13.35
CA LEU A 583 9.04 22.02 12.62
C LEU A 583 8.78 20.97 11.54
N LEU A 584 7.97 19.95 11.85
CA LEU A 584 7.53 18.98 10.85
C LEU A 584 6.77 19.66 9.72
N ALA A 585 5.88 20.61 10.06
CA ALA A 585 5.12 21.36 9.07
C ALA A 585 6.05 22.21 8.18
N ASP A 586 6.98 22.96 8.74
CA ASP A 586 7.93 23.76 7.97
C ASP A 586 8.82 22.87 7.07
N VAL A 587 9.36 21.78 7.60
CA VAL A 587 10.17 20.82 6.83
C VAL A 587 9.38 20.25 5.66
N PHE A 588 8.16 19.77 5.91
CA PHE A 588 7.35 19.14 4.84
C PHE A 588 6.84 20.17 3.82
N MET A 589 6.55 21.40 4.23
CA MET A 589 6.15 22.46 3.32
C MET A 589 7.31 22.90 2.43
N ASN A 590 8.54 23.04 2.95
CA ASN A 590 9.73 23.27 2.13
C ASN A 590 9.94 22.13 1.11
N TYR A 591 9.79 20.87 1.54
CA TYR A 591 9.85 19.71 0.64
C TYR A 591 8.73 19.74 -0.41
N THR A 592 7.51 20.10 -0.02
CA THR A 592 6.37 20.21 -0.95
C THR A 592 6.62 21.27 -2.03
N ILE A 593 7.11 22.44 -1.64
CA ILE A 593 7.43 23.52 -2.58
C ILE A 593 8.51 23.09 -3.57
N MET A 594 9.57 22.44 -3.08
CA MET A 594 10.64 21.90 -3.92
C MET A 594 10.08 20.88 -4.94
N CYS A 595 9.28 19.92 -4.50
CA CYS A 595 8.67 18.92 -5.40
C CYS A 595 7.73 19.54 -6.43
N LEU A 596 6.95 20.55 -6.04
CA LEU A 596 6.06 21.25 -6.98
C LEU A 596 6.84 22.08 -7.99
N GLN A 597 7.97 22.67 -7.61
CA GLN A 597 8.82 23.44 -8.51
C GLN A 597 9.63 22.55 -9.46
N ASP A 598 10.19 21.46 -8.96
CA ASP A 598 11.08 20.58 -9.73
C ASP A 598 10.29 19.55 -10.55
N ASP A 599 9.37 18.83 -9.90
CA ASP A 599 8.60 17.75 -10.51
C ASP A 599 7.20 18.17 -10.95
N GLY A 600 6.68 19.31 -10.44
CA GLY A 600 5.30 19.75 -10.63
C GLY A 600 4.29 18.75 -10.06
N LEU A 601 4.63 18.12 -8.92
CA LEU A 601 3.80 17.16 -8.20
C LEU A 601 3.83 17.45 -6.70
N ASP A 602 2.68 17.37 -6.03
CA ASP A 602 2.59 17.52 -4.58
C ASP A 602 2.79 16.17 -3.88
N PRO A 603 3.81 16.02 -3.01
CA PRO A 603 4.10 14.79 -2.30
C PRO A 603 2.98 14.32 -1.38
N SER A 604 2.13 15.22 -0.88
CA SER A 604 1.02 14.88 0.03
C SER A 604 -0.10 14.03 -0.62
N HIS A 605 -0.12 13.93 -1.94
CA HIS A 605 -1.00 12.99 -2.65
C HIS A 605 -0.49 11.54 -2.66
N TYR A 606 0.76 11.33 -2.32
CA TYR A 606 1.46 10.05 -2.40
C TYR A 606 1.72 9.45 -1.01
N VAL A 607 1.82 8.13 -0.98
CA VAL A 607 2.16 7.40 0.26
C VAL A 607 3.66 7.45 0.55
N SER A 608 4.47 7.65 -0.49
CA SER A 608 5.94 7.65 -0.37
C SER A 608 6.62 8.33 -1.55
N ALA A 609 7.87 8.75 -1.36
CA ALA A 609 8.70 9.34 -2.42
C ALA A 609 8.84 8.45 -3.66
N PRO A 610 9.06 7.11 -3.56
CA PRO A 610 9.10 6.25 -4.75
C PRO A 610 7.82 6.28 -5.59
N GLY A 611 6.65 6.40 -4.95
CA GLY A 611 5.37 6.53 -5.66
C GLY A 611 5.26 7.84 -6.44
N MET A 612 5.69 8.95 -5.85
CA MET A 612 5.76 10.25 -6.50
C MET A 612 6.78 10.25 -7.65
N PHE A 613 7.98 9.72 -7.39
CA PHE A 613 9.04 9.63 -8.39
C PHE A 613 8.61 8.84 -9.63
N ASN A 614 7.87 7.73 -9.43
CA ASN A 614 7.33 6.96 -10.55
C ASN A 614 6.40 7.80 -11.43
N ASP A 615 5.54 8.63 -10.85
CA ASP A 615 4.67 9.54 -11.61
C ASP A 615 5.47 10.70 -12.24
N SER A 616 6.46 11.24 -11.54
CA SER A 616 7.38 12.26 -12.07
C SER A 616 8.11 11.75 -13.32
N LEU A 617 8.60 10.50 -13.29
CA LEU A 617 9.26 9.86 -14.42
C LEU A 617 8.36 9.80 -15.67
N TYR A 618 7.11 9.33 -15.52
CA TYR A 618 6.17 9.28 -16.65
C TYR A 618 5.72 10.67 -17.09
N LYS A 619 5.59 11.62 -16.17
CA LYS A 619 5.20 13.00 -16.48
C LYS A 619 6.29 13.72 -17.25
N SER A 620 7.55 13.63 -16.82
CA SER A 620 8.69 14.32 -17.43
C SER A 620 9.13 13.69 -18.74
N SER A 621 9.15 12.36 -18.82
CA SER A 621 9.56 11.63 -20.04
C SER A 621 8.46 11.56 -21.10
N GLY A 622 7.18 11.70 -20.73
CA GLY A 622 6.06 11.41 -21.61
C GLY A 622 5.95 9.93 -22.03
N ALA A 623 6.66 9.04 -21.34
CA ALA A 623 6.72 7.62 -21.72
C ALA A 623 5.36 6.93 -21.58
N GLU A 624 5.04 6.10 -22.55
CA GLU A 624 3.88 5.23 -22.59
C GLU A 624 4.35 3.78 -22.72
N LEU A 625 4.16 2.97 -21.67
CA LEU A 625 4.57 1.57 -21.68
C LEU A 625 3.35 0.67 -21.83
N LYS A 626 3.40 -0.26 -22.77
CA LYS A 626 2.36 -1.28 -22.93
C LYS A 626 2.45 -2.30 -21.77
N LEU A 627 1.34 -2.50 -21.09
CA LEU A 627 1.25 -3.46 -20.00
C LEU A 627 1.02 -4.87 -20.54
N MET A 628 1.60 -5.86 -19.87
CA MET A 628 1.32 -7.26 -20.13
C MET A 628 -0.16 -7.55 -19.91
N MET A 629 -0.81 -8.10 -20.92
CA MET A 629 -2.24 -8.42 -20.92
C MET A 629 -2.51 -9.92 -20.81
N ASP A 630 -1.48 -10.73 -20.93
CA ASP A 630 -1.53 -12.18 -20.81
C ASP A 630 -0.88 -12.62 -19.49
N MET A 631 -1.59 -13.46 -18.73
CA MET A 631 -1.13 -13.91 -17.42
C MET A 631 0.07 -14.86 -17.53
N ASP A 632 0.18 -15.65 -18.58
CA ASP A 632 1.32 -16.58 -18.75
C ASP A 632 2.61 -15.79 -19.04
N GLU A 633 2.49 -14.71 -19.83
CA GLU A 633 3.60 -13.77 -20.06
C GLU A 633 4.02 -13.10 -18.75
N TYR A 634 3.06 -12.59 -17.98
CA TYR A 634 3.32 -11.98 -16.70
C TYR A 634 4.04 -12.93 -15.75
N LEU A 635 3.54 -14.16 -15.59
CA LEU A 635 4.13 -15.16 -14.71
C LEU A 635 5.52 -15.62 -15.17
N MET A 636 5.75 -15.67 -16.48
CA MET A 636 7.07 -15.97 -17.03
C MET A 636 8.07 -14.87 -16.68
N VAL A 637 7.69 -13.60 -16.91
CA VAL A 637 8.55 -12.45 -16.56
C VAL A 637 8.78 -12.39 -15.06
N GLU A 638 7.74 -12.59 -14.24
CA GLU A 638 7.83 -12.59 -12.77
C GLU A 638 8.83 -13.64 -12.25
N LYS A 639 8.86 -14.83 -12.85
CA LYS A 639 9.87 -15.84 -12.54
C LYS A 639 11.30 -15.37 -12.83
N GLY A 640 11.48 -14.54 -13.84
CA GLY A 640 12.78 -13.99 -14.22
C GLY A 640 13.25 -12.82 -13.35
N ILE A 641 12.33 -12.18 -12.60
CA ILE A 641 12.68 -11.09 -11.70
C ILE A 641 13.22 -11.64 -10.38
N ARG A 642 14.47 -11.33 -10.10
CA ARG A 642 15.17 -11.72 -8.86
C ARG A 642 15.78 -10.49 -8.22
N GLY A 643 15.65 -10.39 -6.89
CA GLY A 643 16.35 -9.36 -6.14
C GLY A 643 17.87 -9.55 -6.20
N SER A 644 18.62 -8.50 -5.94
CA SER A 644 20.06 -8.59 -5.77
C SER A 644 20.42 -9.31 -4.47
N MET A 645 21.60 -9.91 -4.45
CA MET A 645 22.18 -10.50 -3.25
C MET A 645 23.53 -9.83 -2.97
N THR A 646 23.75 -9.50 -1.72
CA THR A 646 25.03 -8.99 -1.23
C THR A 646 25.57 -9.95 -0.20
N MET A 647 26.82 -10.38 -0.35
CA MET A 647 27.45 -11.28 0.59
C MET A 647 28.94 -11.00 0.71
N ALA A 648 29.52 -11.33 1.84
CA ALA A 648 30.98 -11.45 1.99
C ALA A 648 31.40 -12.88 1.61
N SER A 649 32.05 -13.05 0.46
CA SER A 649 32.55 -14.34 0.00
C SER A 649 33.64 -14.90 0.94
N HIS A 650 34.47 -13.99 1.47
CA HIS A 650 35.50 -14.31 2.46
C HIS A 650 35.23 -13.55 3.76
N ARG A 651 35.26 -14.24 4.89
CA ARG A 651 35.04 -13.64 6.21
C ARG A 651 36.24 -12.90 6.77
N TYR A 652 37.43 -13.16 6.23
CA TYR A 652 38.66 -12.58 6.71
C TYR A 652 39.60 -12.32 5.54
N ALA A 653 40.15 -11.13 5.49
CA ALA A 653 41.23 -10.78 4.58
C ALA A 653 42.27 -9.94 5.34
N LYS A 654 43.56 -10.21 5.09
CA LYS A 654 44.68 -9.49 5.68
C LYS A 654 45.68 -9.14 4.59
N ALA A 655 45.96 -7.85 4.48
CA ALA A 655 47.00 -7.37 3.59
C ALA A 655 48.41 -7.68 4.18
N ASN A 656 49.37 -7.86 3.29
CA ASN A 656 50.76 -7.98 3.63
C ASN A 656 51.56 -7.01 2.76
N ASN A 657 51.82 -5.81 3.26
CA ASN A 657 52.57 -4.78 2.54
C ASN A 657 53.37 -3.88 3.51
N PRO A 658 54.35 -3.10 3.04
CA PRO A 658 55.22 -2.28 3.89
C PRO A 658 54.50 -1.26 4.79
N LYS A 659 53.22 -1.01 4.59
CA LYS A 659 52.41 -0.16 5.46
C LYS A 659 51.73 -0.90 6.60
N CYS A 660 51.74 -2.25 6.56
CA CYS A 660 51.17 -3.06 7.63
C CYS A 660 52.16 -3.19 8.80
N PRO A 661 51.69 -3.07 10.06
CA PRO A 661 52.56 -3.19 11.24
C PRO A 661 53.29 -4.52 11.34
N ASP A 662 52.75 -5.55 10.79
CA ASP A 662 53.23 -6.91 10.80
C ASP A 662 53.65 -7.41 9.40
N TYR A 663 54.20 -6.50 8.60
CA TYR A 663 54.71 -6.83 7.26
C TYR A 663 55.77 -7.91 7.29
N ASP A 664 55.56 -8.92 6.48
CA ASP A 664 56.47 -10.06 6.26
C ASP A 664 57.01 -10.02 4.82
N SER A 665 58.26 -9.60 4.67
CA SER A 665 58.91 -9.46 3.36
C SER A 665 59.18 -10.80 2.67
N SER A 666 59.09 -11.94 3.40
CA SER A 666 59.24 -13.30 2.82
C SER A 666 58.00 -13.78 2.08
N LYS A 667 56.83 -13.09 2.26
CA LYS A 667 55.57 -13.41 1.65
C LYS A 667 55.24 -12.43 0.50
N PRO A 668 54.37 -12.83 -0.43
CA PRO A 668 53.91 -11.95 -1.48
C PRO A 668 53.31 -10.68 -0.90
N THR A 669 53.65 -9.53 -1.52
CA THR A 669 53.03 -8.24 -1.16
C THR A 669 51.60 -8.20 -1.65
N THR A 670 50.66 -7.97 -0.73
CA THR A 670 49.22 -7.89 -1.01
C THR A 670 48.60 -6.62 -0.44
N TRP A 671 47.55 -6.14 -1.07
CA TRP A 671 46.78 -4.97 -0.70
C TRP A 671 45.30 -5.29 -0.61
N ILE A 672 44.58 -4.64 0.28
CA ILE A 672 43.12 -4.66 0.28
C ILE A 672 42.66 -3.39 -0.39
N LEU A 673 41.89 -3.54 -1.48
CA LEU A 673 41.22 -2.45 -2.16
C LEU A 673 39.78 -2.43 -1.73
N TYR A 674 39.30 -1.26 -1.30
CA TYR A 674 37.90 -1.00 -1.03
C TYR A 674 37.31 -0.15 -2.15
N GLU A 675 36.35 -0.69 -2.85
CA GLU A 675 35.64 -0.02 -3.95
C GLU A 675 34.15 0.00 -3.68
N ASP A 676 33.50 1.10 -4.02
CA ASP A 676 32.06 1.26 -4.01
C ASP A 676 31.59 1.79 -5.36
N MET A 677 30.50 1.22 -5.86
CA MET A 677 29.85 1.67 -7.08
C MET A 677 28.75 2.65 -6.73
N ASN A 678 29.04 3.95 -6.81
CA ASN A 678 28.07 4.99 -6.52
C ASN A 678 26.83 4.82 -7.40
N ALA A 679 25.66 4.81 -6.76
CA ALA A 679 24.36 4.71 -7.43
C ALA A 679 24.26 3.52 -8.40
N LEU A 680 24.72 2.34 -8.03
CA LEU A 680 24.73 1.13 -8.85
C LEU A 680 23.37 0.84 -9.51
N TYR A 681 22.29 0.90 -8.74
CA TYR A 681 20.94 0.68 -9.27
C TYR A 681 20.54 1.74 -10.31
N SER A 682 20.82 3.02 -10.05
CA SER A 682 20.57 4.10 -11.00
C SER A 682 21.35 3.91 -12.29
N GLY A 683 22.63 3.50 -12.20
CA GLY A 683 23.45 3.19 -13.34
C GLY A 683 22.89 2.03 -14.20
N VAL A 684 22.35 1.00 -13.56
CA VAL A 684 21.68 -0.10 -14.27
C VAL A 684 20.38 0.37 -14.92
N MET A 685 19.61 1.22 -14.27
CA MET A 685 18.34 1.76 -14.79
C MET A 685 18.52 2.67 -16.03
N THR A 686 19.72 3.19 -16.27
CA THR A 686 20.03 3.94 -17.50
C THR A 686 20.27 3.07 -18.74
N GLN A 687 20.34 1.74 -18.56
CA GLN A 687 20.49 0.80 -19.64
C GLN A 687 19.18 0.62 -20.43
N TYR A 688 19.28 0.09 -21.65
CA TYR A 688 18.11 -0.26 -22.45
C TYR A 688 17.19 -1.23 -21.73
N MET A 689 15.90 -0.91 -21.72
CA MET A 689 14.84 -1.64 -21.01
C MET A 689 13.77 -2.09 -22.01
N PRO A 690 13.14 -3.27 -21.81
CA PRO A 690 12.03 -3.68 -22.66
C PRO A 690 10.81 -2.76 -22.46
N THR A 691 10.19 -2.36 -23.57
CA THR A 691 9.01 -1.48 -23.59
C THR A 691 7.70 -2.23 -23.79
N GLU A 692 7.75 -3.39 -24.43
CA GLU A 692 6.59 -4.25 -24.66
C GLU A 692 7.00 -5.72 -24.91
N ILE A 693 6.06 -6.63 -24.78
CA ILE A 693 6.20 -8.01 -25.22
C ILE A 693 5.60 -8.11 -26.62
N ILE A 694 6.40 -8.57 -27.58
CA ILE A 694 6.00 -8.71 -28.98
C ILE A 694 5.29 -10.06 -29.21
N GLY A 695 5.77 -11.13 -28.58
CA GLY A 695 5.18 -12.46 -28.70
C GLY A 695 6.01 -13.56 -28.06
N LYS A 696 5.56 -14.79 -28.23
CA LYS A 696 6.24 -16.02 -27.80
C LYS A 696 6.79 -16.73 -29.03
N VAL A 697 8.02 -17.23 -28.91
CA VAL A 697 8.72 -17.96 -29.97
C VAL A 697 9.10 -19.34 -29.48
N GLY A 698 9.19 -20.31 -30.39
CA GLY A 698 9.70 -21.64 -30.09
C GLY A 698 11.22 -21.66 -29.91
N PRO A 699 11.80 -22.70 -29.28
CA PRO A 699 13.26 -22.81 -29.09
C PRO A 699 14.04 -22.72 -30.39
N GLU A 700 13.50 -23.26 -31.48
CA GLU A 700 14.10 -23.27 -32.82
C GLU A 700 14.08 -21.89 -33.51
N GLU A 701 13.24 -20.96 -33.06
CA GLU A 701 13.12 -19.62 -33.60
C GLU A 701 14.01 -18.62 -32.87
N VAL A 702 14.59 -19.01 -31.73
CA VAL A 702 15.49 -18.14 -30.95
C VAL A 702 16.85 -18.14 -31.60
N PRO A 703 17.41 -16.97 -31.98
CA PRO A 703 18.78 -16.91 -32.49
C PRO A 703 19.78 -17.33 -31.43
N ASP A 704 21.03 -17.60 -31.86
CA ASP A 704 22.10 -17.83 -30.90
C ASP A 704 22.22 -16.64 -29.95
N ILE A 705 21.90 -16.88 -28.68
CA ILE A 705 21.86 -15.87 -27.64
C ILE A 705 23.17 -15.08 -27.55
N GLN A 706 24.32 -15.72 -27.83
CA GLN A 706 25.64 -15.07 -27.75
C GLN A 706 25.84 -14.02 -28.83
N THR A 707 25.13 -14.10 -29.93
CA THR A 707 25.24 -13.16 -31.08
C THR A 707 24.37 -11.92 -30.95
N ILE A 708 23.43 -11.89 -29.99
CA ILE A 708 22.47 -10.79 -29.82
C ILE A 708 23.19 -9.59 -29.19
N ALA A 709 23.11 -8.42 -29.86
CA ALA A 709 23.71 -7.19 -29.32
C ALA A 709 23.04 -6.75 -28.01
N PRO A 710 23.78 -6.15 -27.05
CA PRO A 710 23.21 -5.66 -25.81
C PRO A 710 22.11 -4.60 -25.97
N ASP A 711 22.12 -3.89 -27.09
CA ASP A 711 21.18 -2.82 -27.49
C ASP A 711 20.29 -3.24 -28.66
N ALA A 712 20.14 -4.56 -28.90
CA ALA A 712 19.29 -5.06 -29.96
C ALA A 712 17.84 -4.59 -29.78
N GLU A 713 17.18 -4.25 -30.90
CA GLU A 713 15.77 -3.83 -30.92
C GLU A 713 14.83 -4.93 -30.37
N ILE A 714 15.19 -6.19 -30.61
CA ILE A 714 14.46 -7.36 -30.09
C ILE A 714 15.37 -8.10 -29.12
N GLY A 715 14.96 -8.19 -27.85
CA GLY A 715 15.59 -9.01 -26.82
C GLY A 715 14.74 -10.22 -26.50
N TYR A 716 15.29 -11.15 -25.74
CA TYR A 716 14.67 -12.43 -25.40
C TYR A 716 14.70 -12.69 -23.88
N MET A 717 13.68 -13.37 -23.42
CA MET A 717 13.58 -13.86 -22.06
C MET A 717 13.33 -15.38 -22.08
N PRO A 718 14.40 -16.19 -22.33
CA PRO A 718 14.27 -17.62 -22.44
C PRO A 718 14.03 -18.31 -21.09
N GLU A 719 13.34 -19.46 -21.12
CA GLU A 719 13.28 -20.44 -20.07
C GLU A 719 14.25 -21.57 -20.41
N VAL A 720 15.31 -21.76 -19.62
CA VAL A 720 16.44 -22.64 -19.91
C VAL A 720 16.74 -23.59 -18.76
N ASP A 721 17.41 -24.68 -19.08
CA ASP A 721 18.07 -25.53 -18.08
C ASP A 721 19.54 -25.10 -17.96
N LEU A 722 20.01 -24.91 -16.74
CA LEU A 722 21.38 -24.49 -16.46
C LEU A 722 22.12 -25.57 -15.64
N GLU A 723 23.36 -25.85 -16.00
CA GLU A 723 24.27 -26.71 -15.24
C GLU A 723 25.63 -26.02 -15.15
N VAL A 724 26.19 -25.97 -13.95
CA VAL A 724 27.59 -25.54 -13.73
C VAL A 724 28.50 -26.74 -13.82
N LEU A 725 29.43 -26.71 -14.74
CA LEU A 725 30.37 -27.81 -14.97
C LEU A 725 31.24 -28.04 -13.72
N ALA A 726 31.41 -29.27 -13.34
CA ALA A 726 32.06 -29.66 -12.07
C ALA A 726 33.48 -29.05 -11.87
N HIS A 727 34.25 -28.87 -12.94
CA HIS A 727 35.57 -28.26 -12.86
C HIS A 727 35.54 -26.74 -12.57
N LEU A 728 34.37 -26.08 -12.75
CA LEU A 728 34.18 -24.66 -12.47
C LEU A 728 33.61 -24.42 -11.06
N HIS A 729 33.27 -25.47 -10.31
CA HIS A 729 32.65 -25.31 -8.98
C HIS A 729 33.53 -24.50 -8.03
N ASN A 730 34.85 -24.73 -8.03
CA ASN A 730 35.79 -23.98 -7.19
C ASN A 730 35.88 -22.50 -7.61
N PHE A 731 35.82 -22.24 -8.92
CA PHE A 731 35.82 -20.87 -9.45
C PHE A 731 34.56 -20.09 -9.03
N PHE A 732 33.39 -20.74 -9.09
CA PHE A 732 32.12 -20.12 -8.73
C PHE A 732 31.75 -20.20 -7.24
N ALA A 733 32.59 -20.82 -6.41
CA ALA A 733 32.33 -20.93 -4.97
C ALA A 733 32.20 -19.55 -4.30
N ASP A 734 33.00 -18.58 -4.75
CA ASP A 734 33.01 -17.23 -4.22
C ASP A 734 31.95 -16.31 -4.90
N TYR A 735 31.59 -16.60 -6.14
CA TYR A 735 30.68 -15.79 -6.96
C TYR A 735 29.66 -16.64 -7.70
N PRO A 736 28.80 -17.40 -6.98
CA PRO A 736 27.81 -18.23 -7.64
C PRO A 736 26.81 -17.39 -8.46
N LEU A 737 26.66 -17.75 -9.72
CA LEU A 737 25.73 -17.15 -10.66
C LEU A 737 24.35 -17.81 -10.56
N ALA A 738 23.37 -17.26 -11.26
CA ALA A 738 22.03 -17.83 -11.40
C ALA A 738 21.31 -18.09 -10.07
N LEU A 739 21.05 -17.00 -9.34
CA LEU A 739 20.28 -17.03 -8.10
C LEU A 739 18.89 -17.64 -8.30
N GLU A 740 18.38 -18.36 -7.29
CA GLU A 740 17.04 -18.94 -7.33
C GLU A 740 16.29 -18.76 -6.01
N LYS A 741 14.97 -18.66 -6.11
CA LYS A 741 14.09 -18.66 -4.94
C LYS A 741 13.76 -20.09 -4.58
N GLN A 742 14.15 -20.52 -3.39
CA GLN A 742 13.97 -21.90 -2.96
C GLN A 742 13.75 -21.98 -1.45
N ILE A 743 13.01 -23.00 -1.03
CA ILE A 743 12.97 -23.40 0.38
C ILE A 743 14.25 -24.17 0.66
N VAL A 744 15.08 -23.66 1.57
CA VAL A 744 16.32 -24.35 1.98
C VAL A 744 15.95 -25.60 2.77
N PRO A 745 16.37 -26.81 2.34
CA PRO A 745 16.15 -28.01 3.14
C PRO A 745 16.96 -27.96 4.43
N GLU A 746 16.43 -28.54 5.52
CA GLU A 746 17.12 -28.54 6.82
C GLU A 746 18.49 -29.21 6.77
N ASN A 747 18.64 -30.28 5.96
CA ASN A 747 19.88 -30.98 5.76
C ASN A 747 20.96 -30.22 4.95
N TRP A 748 20.63 -29.00 4.47
CA TRP A 748 21.60 -28.08 3.84
C TRP A 748 22.18 -27.07 4.83
N LEU A 749 21.70 -27.08 6.06
CA LEU A 749 22.20 -26.14 7.07
C LEU A 749 23.65 -26.53 7.44
N SER A 750 24.47 -25.50 7.70
CA SER A 750 25.77 -25.74 8.34
C SER A 750 25.57 -26.24 9.77
N LEU A 751 26.55 -26.94 10.31
CA LEU A 751 26.55 -27.40 11.72
C LEU A 751 26.27 -26.23 12.71
N TYR A 752 26.71 -25.03 12.39
CA TYR A 752 26.46 -23.85 13.20
C TYR A 752 24.99 -23.43 13.14
N ASN A 753 24.41 -23.34 11.94
CA ASN A 753 23.01 -22.97 11.77
C ASN A 753 22.07 -24.04 12.31
N GLU A 754 22.41 -25.30 12.18
CA GLU A 754 21.68 -26.43 12.78
C GLU A 754 21.62 -26.29 14.31
N ARG A 755 22.76 -25.97 14.95
CA ARG A 755 22.77 -25.67 16.40
C ARG A 755 21.89 -24.50 16.76
N LEU A 756 21.93 -23.40 15.99
CA LEU A 756 21.07 -22.23 16.27
C LEU A 756 19.58 -22.55 16.15
N VAL A 757 19.19 -23.36 15.16
CA VAL A 757 17.78 -23.79 15.00
C VAL A 757 17.32 -24.61 16.18
N HIS A 758 18.19 -25.52 16.70
CA HIS A 758 17.84 -26.39 17.83
C HIS A 758 18.01 -25.73 19.20
N ASP A 759 18.71 -24.61 19.28
CA ASP A 759 18.86 -23.84 20.51
C ASP A 759 17.53 -23.19 20.90
N LYS A 760 16.95 -23.64 22.02
CA LYS A 760 15.67 -23.09 22.53
C LYS A 760 15.72 -21.61 22.86
N ALA A 761 16.90 -21.09 23.18
CA ALA A 761 17.07 -19.68 23.51
C ALA A 761 17.08 -18.78 22.26
N VAL A 762 17.40 -19.31 21.08
CA VAL A 762 17.53 -18.55 19.84
C VAL A 762 16.49 -18.99 18.81
N GLY A 763 16.53 -20.25 18.37
CA GLY A 763 15.69 -20.78 17.30
C GLY A 763 14.38 -21.41 17.73
N GLY A 764 14.19 -21.61 19.02
CA GLY A 764 12.96 -22.22 19.55
C GLY A 764 12.74 -23.69 19.17
N GLY A 765 13.72 -24.34 18.56
CA GLY A 765 13.66 -25.74 18.11
C GLY A 765 12.75 -25.95 16.89
N LYS A 766 12.37 -24.90 16.17
CA LYS A 766 11.57 -24.99 14.94
C LYS A 766 12.35 -24.42 13.77
N TYR A 767 12.53 -25.21 12.72
CA TYR A 767 13.02 -24.73 11.45
C TYR A 767 11.90 -24.04 10.67
N THR A 768 12.10 -22.77 10.28
CA THR A 768 11.11 -22.01 9.50
C THR A 768 11.30 -22.26 8.02
N THR A 769 10.29 -22.82 7.37
CA THR A 769 10.29 -23.15 5.93
C THR A 769 9.73 -21.97 5.13
N GLY A 770 10.53 -20.96 4.86
CA GLY A 770 10.19 -19.86 3.93
C GLY A 770 11.06 -19.91 2.67
N GLU A 771 10.53 -19.48 1.52
CA GLU A 771 11.36 -19.28 0.33
C GLU A 771 12.42 -18.21 0.60
N LYS A 772 13.67 -18.51 0.24
CA LYS A 772 14.81 -17.60 0.29
C LYS A 772 15.42 -17.45 -1.09
N LEU A 773 15.98 -16.29 -1.39
CA LEU A 773 16.87 -16.14 -2.53
C LEU A 773 18.22 -16.76 -2.14
N ILE A 774 18.63 -17.78 -2.84
CA ILE A 774 19.84 -18.54 -2.53
C ILE A 774 20.75 -18.69 -3.73
N GLN A 775 22.00 -18.97 -3.46
CA GLN A 775 23.03 -19.28 -4.41
C GLN A 775 23.40 -20.76 -4.30
N THR A 776 23.28 -21.49 -5.37
CA THR A 776 23.75 -22.89 -5.45
C THR A 776 24.40 -23.14 -6.77
N LEU A 777 25.29 -24.15 -6.82
CA LEU A 777 25.87 -24.66 -8.04
C LEU A 777 25.12 -25.89 -8.57
N TYR A 778 24.00 -26.25 -7.96
CA TYR A 778 23.16 -27.35 -8.44
C TYR A 778 22.53 -27.03 -9.79
N PRO A 779 22.26 -28.01 -10.64
CA PRO A 779 21.55 -27.83 -11.89
C PRO A 779 20.17 -27.15 -11.66
N LYS A 780 19.82 -26.21 -12.52
CA LYS A 780 18.57 -25.47 -12.47
C LYS A 780 17.70 -25.83 -13.66
N LYS A 781 16.43 -26.08 -13.40
CA LYS A 781 15.44 -26.45 -14.40
C LYS A 781 14.41 -25.35 -14.61
N ASN A 782 14.00 -25.14 -15.87
CA ASN A 782 13.01 -24.12 -16.23
C ASN A 782 13.36 -22.72 -15.68
N TYR A 783 14.63 -22.35 -15.80
CA TYR A 783 15.18 -21.10 -15.27
C TYR A 783 14.91 -19.97 -16.27
N VAL A 784 14.03 -19.05 -15.92
CA VAL A 784 13.74 -17.88 -16.74
C VAL A 784 14.78 -16.80 -16.48
N VAL A 785 15.38 -16.28 -17.53
CA VAL A 785 16.47 -15.31 -17.45
C VAL A 785 16.45 -14.36 -18.66
N HIS A 786 16.83 -13.11 -18.45
CA HIS A 786 17.02 -12.16 -19.56
C HIS A 786 18.27 -12.57 -20.37
N TYR A 787 18.22 -12.45 -21.72
CA TYR A 787 19.27 -12.90 -22.61
C TYR A 787 20.66 -12.34 -22.26
N ARG A 788 20.77 -11.09 -21.85
CA ARG A 788 22.07 -10.48 -21.44
C ARG A 788 22.67 -11.14 -20.20
N ALA A 789 21.85 -11.53 -19.24
CA ALA A 789 22.34 -12.27 -18.07
C ALA A 789 22.74 -13.70 -18.46
N LEU A 790 22.01 -14.33 -19.39
CA LEU A 790 22.37 -15.64 -19.92
C LEU A 790 23.68 -15.58 -20.68
N GLN A 791 23.90 -14.55 -21.53
CA GLN A 791 25.20 -14.31 -22.18
C GLN A 791 26.35 -14.25 -21.18
N LEU A 792 26.11 -13.54 -20.03
CA LEU A 792 27.12 -13.46 -18.98
C LEU A 792 27.42 -14.84 -18.39
N TYR A 793 26.38 -15.63 -18.09
CA TYR A 793 26.58 -16.98 -17.54
C TYR A 793 27.35 -17.88 -18.52
N MET A 794 26.97 -17.88 -19.80
CA MET A 794 27.65 -18.65 -20.84
C MET A 794 29.10 -18.19 -21.08
N LYS A 795 29.43 -16.92 -20.85
CA LYS A 795 30.80 -16.40 -20.97
C LYS A 795 31.74 -16.98 -19.90
N PHE A 796 31.18 -17.31 -18.74
CA PHE A 796 31.96 -17.83 -17.63
C PHE A 796 31.92 -19.38 -17.55
N GLY A 797 31.18 -20.07 -18.39
CA GLY A 797 31.05 -21.51 -18.49
C GLY A 797 29.70 -21.98 -18.08
#